data_1c1d257942493e5b2d7cd4a7a4368de8
#
_entry.id   1c1d257942493e5b2d7cd4a7a4368de8
#
_cell.length_a   1.000
_cell.length_b   1.000
_cell.length_c   1.000
_cell.angle_alpha   90.00
_cell.angle_beta   90.00
_cell.angle_gamma   90.00
#
_symmetry.space_group_name_H-M   'P 1'
#
loop_
_entity.id
_entity.type
_entity.pdbx_description
1 polymer ?
#
loop_
_entity_poly.entity_id
_entity_poly.type
_entity_poly.pdbx_seq_one_letter_code
_entity_poly.pdbx_strand_id
1 'polypeptide(L)'
;PLDCPICDQGGECQLQDLTVGYGKSNSRYQEEKRVVFHKNIGPLISMEEMSRCIHCTRCVRFGQEIAGVMELGMLNRGEHSEITAFVGQTVDSELSGNMIDICPVGALTSKPFRYAARTWELGRKKSISPHDSLGSNIIVQTKAEQVKRVVPLENEAINECWISDKDRFAYEGLNSSERILHPMVKQNGQWLECDWQTALDYVVDGLKGVKQDHGAGSIASLAHPISTVEELFLLQKLVLGLGSSQVQTRLRQSDFRAKPQVSWLGLAVEAIDRLDRALVIGSFLRKDHPILAARFRKASKTGLRLMRIDSGGDDWLIPTASAQALAPSLWLHALEHLAVAIAQQKGITAPAGATQTDPIAQALAKSMISGKSSAIFLGNTVLAHPDFSQMHAWSAWIAKETSSSLGFLGEGANFVGAQVLSANGNLDSVDSRGSSATDGQARAVILLNVEPTADLVNPMQAQLALRQAATVIALSPYMTSDLLDLADVILPITPYTEQAGTYINIAGDVQFSQATVRPMGQARPAWKVLRVLGDSLGIDGFNFNTVEEVKNSALDGLDINALFNNEASCEILPVGSHALSSVGLGQDLERLADVPIYFTDAIVRRAPSLQLTVDSKRAMKVGLPVGLFKQMDLQEGDLVRVLQDGLQVVMPATMQQGLAEGVVRVSAGTAASALLGSMFGRLEVQRA
;
A
#
# COMPACT_ATOMS: atom_id res chain seq x y z
N PRO A 1 -4.19 -13.54 38.64
CA PRO A 1 -5.65 -13.55 38.68
C PRO A 1 -6.22 -14.91 38.25
N LEU A 2 -7.45 -15.21 38.70
CA LEU A 2 -8.16 -16.44 38.34
C LEU A 2 -9.18 -16.19 37.21
N ASP A 3 -8.72 -15.59 36.15
CA ASP A 3 -9.56 -15.12 35.04
C ASP A 3 -9.28 -15.80 33.69
N CYS A 4 -8.59 -16.97 33.68
CA CYS A 4 -8.38 -17.76 32.49
C CYS A 4 -9.67 -18.03 31.67
N PRO A 5 -10.84 -18.26 32.28
CA PRO A 5 -12.09 -18.46 31.56
C PRO A 5 -12.53 -17.27 30.71
N ILE A 6 -12.15 -16.05 31.06
CA ILE A 6 -12.48 -14.82 30.31
C ILE A 6 -11.27 -14.22 29.56
N CYS A 7 -10.11 -14.86 29.65
CA CYS A 7 -8.88 -14.41 28.99
C CYS A 7 -8.82 -14.90 27.54
N ASP A 8 -8.66 -14.00 26.57
CA ASP A 8 -8.56 -14.36 25.16
C ASP A 8 -7.32 -15.19 24.80
N GLN A 9 -6.28 -15.17 25.67
CA GLN A 9 -5.10 -16.03 25.52
C GLN A 9 -5.38 -17.50 25.93
N GLY A 10 -6.53 -17.79 26.51
CA GLY A 10 -6.89 -19.16 26.92
C GLY A 10 -6.89 -20.16 25.77
N GLY A 11 -6.06 -21.21 25.87
CA GLY A 11 -5.84 -22.22 24.83
C GLY A 11 -4.62 -21.95 23.91
N GLU A 12 -3.95 -20.81 24.06
CA GLU A 12 -2.70 -20.47 23.37
C GLU A 12 -1.72 -19.74 24.34
N CYS A 13 -1.86 -19.96 25.64
CA CYS A 13 -1.10 -19.30 26.69
C CYS A 13 0.06 -20.18 27.15
N GLN A 14 1.31 -19.75 26.88
CA GLN A 14 2.51 -20.47 27.32
C GLN A 14 2.56 -20.71 28.83
N LEU A 15 2.10 -19.73 29.63
CA LEU A 15 2.04 -19.90 31.08
C LEU A 15 1.02 -20.98 31.48
N GLN A 16 -0.13 -21.04 30.81
CA GLN A 16 -1.15 -22.08 31.04
C GLN A 16 -0.60 -23.46 30.69
N ASP A 17 0.09 -23.62 29.57
CA ASP A 17 0.69 -24.89 29.12
C ASP A 17 1.75 -25.38 30.11
N LEU A 18 2.64 -24.48 30.55
CA LEU A 18 3.64 -24.79 31.58
C LEU A 18 3.01 -25.17 32.93
N THR A 19 1.92 -24.49 33.31
CA THR A 19 1.22 -24.77 34.57
C THR A 19 0.54 -26.13 34.53
N VAL A 20 -0.09 -26.48 33.40
CA VAL A 20 -0.72 -27.81 33.20
C VAL A 20 0.34 -28.91 33.16
N GLY A 21 1.47 -28.69 32.46
CA GLY A 21 2.50 -29.72 32.29
C GLY A 21 3.37 -29.96 33.54
N TYR A 22 3.67 -28.90 34.30
CA TYR A 22 4.65 -28.95 35.39
C TYR A 22 4.15 -28.39 36.72
N GLY A 23 2.98 -27.74 36.77
CA GLY A 23 2.41 -27.12 37.92
C GLY A 23 1.66 -28.09 38.85
N LYS A 24 1.01 -27.52 39.86
CA LYS A 24 0.12 -28.21 40.80
C LYS A 24 -1.27 -27.57 40.78
N SER A 25 -2.27 -28.27 41.29
CA SER A 25 -3.66 -27.83 41.34
C SER A 25 -3.94 -26.71 42.35
N ASN A 26 -2.98 -26.35 43.21
CA ASN A 26 -3.11 -25.36 44.24
C ASN A 26 -2.04 -24.28 44.17
N SER A 27 -2.38 -23.04 44.53
CA SER A 27 -1.46 -21.93 44.66
C SER A 27 -0.66 -22.01 45.95
N ARG A 28 0.64 -21.72 45.88
CA ARG A 28 1.52 -21.54 47.05
C ARG A 28 1.59 -20.10 47.50
N TYR A 29 1.05 -19.16 46.72
CA TYR A 29 1.08 -17.74 47.02
C TYR A 29 0.05 -17.41 48.08
N GLN A 30 0.53 -16.89 49.22
CA GLN A 30 -0.27 -16.60 50.40
C GLN A 30 -0.46 -15.09 50.61
N GLU A 31 0.26 -14.24 49.88
CA GLU A 31 0.25 -12.81 50.01
C GLU A 31 -0.93 -12.19 49.24
N GLU A 32 -1.23 -10.91 49.54
CA GLU A 32 -2.25 -10.16 48.81
C GLU A 32 -1.88 -10.01 47.33
N LYS A 33 -2.82 -10.31 46.44
CA LYS A 33 -2.61 -10.22 45.02
C LYS A 33 -2.71 -8.78 44.55
N ARG A 34 -1.67 -8.30 43.86
CA ARG A 34 -1.64 -6.96 43.31
C ARG A 34 -2.75 -6.76 42.27
N VAL A 35 -3.42 -5.62 42.32
CA VAL A 35 -4.33 -5.11 41.32
C VAL A 35 -3.60 -4.05 40.50
N VAL A 36 -3.67 -4.15 39.19
CA VAL A 36 -3.11 -3.17 38.24
C VAL A 36 -4.26 -2.50 37.50
N PHE A 37 -4.25 -1.18 37.45
CA PHE A 37 -5.30 -0.41 36.80
C PHE A 37 -5.32 -0.62 35.28
N HIS A 38 -6.50 -0.52 34.69
CA HIS A 38 -6.69 -0.56 33.24
C HIS A 38 -5.93 0.57 32.54
N LYS A 39 -5.34 0.26 31.38
CA LYS A 39 -4.56 1.21 30.58
C LYS A 39 -5.08 1.21 29.15
N ASN A 40 -5.36 2.38 28.61
CA ASN A 40 -5.73 2.53 27.21
C ASN A 40 -4.49 2.95 26.41
N ILE A 41 -4.08 2.10 25.46
CA ILE A 41 -2.89 2.31 24.61
C ILE A 41 -3.25 2.42 23.14
N GLY A 42 -4.50 2.66 22.80
CA GLY A 42 -4.94 2.84 21.41
C GLY A 42 -6.07 1.89 21.01
N PRO A 43 -6.45 1.90 19.73
CA PRO A 43 -7.60 1.13 19.24
C PRO A 43 -7.29 -0.34 18.93
N LEU A 44 -6.03 -0.72 18.76
CA LEU A 44 -5.65 -2.04 18.23
C LEU A 44 -5.38 -3.06 19.34
N ILE A 45 -4.72 -2.63 20.41
CA ILE A 45 -4.25 -3.52 21.49
C ILE A 45 -5.00 -3.21 22.78
N SER A 46 -5.49 -4.26 23.44
CA SER A 46 -6.05 -4.18 24.78
C SER A 46 -4.94 -4.39 25.82
N MET A 47 -4.78 -3.43 26.72
CA MET A 47 -3.88 -3.45 27.88
C MET A 47 -4.67 -3.26 29.17
N GLU A 48 -5.87 -3.81 29.22
CA GLU A 48 -6.78 -3.60 30.33
C GLU A 48 -6.47 -4.54 31.52
N GLU A 49 -6.09 -5.77 31.23
CA GLU A 49 -5.92 -6.82 32.24
C GLU A 49 -4.44 -7.04 32.60
N MET A 50 -3.75 -5.99 33.00
CA MET A 50 -2.30 -6.02 33.26
C MET A 50 -1.89 -6.79 34.50
N SER A 51 -2.83 -7.19 35.39
CA SER A 51 -2.57 -8.18 36.44
C SER A 51 -2.12 -9.54 35.91
N ARG A 52 -2.36 -9.84 34.64
CA ARG A 52 -1.86 -11.05 33.95
C ARG A 52 -0.40 -10.96 33.55
N CYS A 53 0.18 -9.75 33.52
CA CYS A 53 1.54 -9.53 33.09
C CYS A 53 2.57 -10.21 33.99
N ILE A 54 3.50 -10.98 33.40
CA ILE A 54 4.60 -11.66 34.12
C ILE A 54 5.93 -10.89 34.04
N HIS A 55 5.90 -9.64 33.62
CA HIS A 55 7.06 -8.73 33.52
C HIS A 55 8.22 -9.26 32.67
N CYS A 56 7.96 -10.07 31.66
CA CYS A 56 8.97 -10.66 30.78
C CYS A 56 9.64 -9.64 29.85
N THR A 57 9.11 -8.43 29.73
CA THR A 57 9.62 -7.31 28.91
C THR A 57 9.70 -7.56 27.40
N ARG A 58 9.14 -8.66 26.86
CA ARG A 58 9.17 -8.96 25.43
C ARG A 58 8.57 -7.82 24.58
N CYS A 59 7.45 -7.24 25.01
CA CYS A 59 6.80 -6.11 24.32
C CYS A 59 7.68 -4.84 24.31
N VAL A 60 8.38 -4.54 25.40
CA VAL A 60 9.32 -3.40 25.48
C VAL A 60 10.49 -3.62 24.54
N ARG A 61 11.11 -4.81 24.56
CA ARG A 61 12.24 -5.14 23.68
C ARG A 61 11.83 -5.18 22.21
N PHE A 62 10.63 -5.69 21.90
CA PHE A 62 10.09 -5.64 20.55
C PHE A 62 10.01 -4.19 20.04
N GLY A 63 9.45 -3.28 20.83
CA GLY A 63 9.41 -1.86 20.48
C GLY A 63 10.79 -1.31 20.15
N GLN A 64 11.77 -1.51 21.06
CA GLN A 64 13.12 -1.01 20.91
C GLN A 64 13.90 -1.66 19.75
N GLU A 65 13.80 -2.98 19.60
CA GLU A 65 14.68 -3.75 18.73
C GLU A 65 14.10 -3.96 17.34
N ILE A 66 12.79 -4.17 17.20
CA ILE A 66 12.11 -4.48 15.94
C ILE A 66 11.35 -3.26 15.40
N ALA A 67 10.44 -2.71 16.19
CA ALA A 67 9.66 -1.53 15.77
C ALA A 67 10.48 -0.22 15.71
N GLY A 68 11.59 -0.16 16.47
CA GLY A 68 12.50 0.99 16.49
C GLY A 68 12.04 2.14 17.38
N VAL A 69 10.99 1.94 18.18
CA VAL A 69 10.44 2.93 19.09
C VAL A 69 10.05 2.30 20.42
N MET A 70 10.40 2.94 21.51
CA MET A 70 10.03 2.48 22.86
C MET A 70 8.74 3.17 23.32
N GLU A 71 7.58 2.67 22.84
CA GLU A 71 6.27 3.17 23.26
C GLU A 71 5.81 2.57 24.60
N LEU A 72 6.28 1.36 24.91
CA LEU A 72 6.08 0.72 26.19
C LEU A 72 7.38 0.70 26.99
N GLY A 73 7.28 0.91 28.28
CA GLY A 73 8.39 0.83 29.22
C GLY A 73 8.01 0.07 30.50
N MET A 74 9.01 -0.29 31.30
CA MET A 74 8.79 -0.86 32.63
C MET A 74 9.07 0.20 33.69
N LEU A 75 8.07 0.54 34.51
CA LEU A 75 8.19 1.46 35.63
C LEU A 75 8.37 0.69 36.93
N ASN A 76 8.92 1.39 37.91
CA ASN A 76 9.14 0.91 39.29
C ASN A 76 10.10 -0.30 39.39
N ARG A 77 10.14 -0.95 40.51
CA ARG A 77 11.00 -2.10 40.80
C ARG A 77 10.34 -3.10 41.71
N GLY A 78 10.87 -4.32 41.73
CA GLY A 78 10.38 -5.39 42.60
C GLY A 78 8.92 -5.75 42.25
N GLU A 79 8.12 -5.99 43.28
CA GLU A 79 6.71 -6.35 43.15
C GLU A 79 5.85 -5.23 42.55
N HIS A 80 6.31 -3.97 42.64
CA HIS A 80 5.62 -2.81 42.08
C HIS A 80 5.95 -2.53 40.61
N SER A 81 6.80 -3.34 40.00
CA SER A 81 7.13 -3.19 38.55
C SER A 81 5.87 -3.33 37.71
N GLU A 82 5.74 -2.50 36.68
CA GLU A 82 4.65 -2.60 35.73
C GLU A 82 5.06 -2.14 34.33
N ILE A 83 4.48 -2.78 33.33
CA ILE A 83 4.60 -2.35 31.94
C ILE A 83 3.51 -1.30 31.69
N THR A 84 3.91 -0.18 31.07
CA THR A 84 3.00 0.93 30.74
C THR A 84 3.49 1.69 29.52
N ALA A 85 2.57 2.39 28.85
CA ALA A 85 2.92 3.43 27.87
C ALA A 85 3.29 4.73 28.60
N PHE A 86 3.98 5.64 27.92
CA PHE A 86 4.14 6.99 28.42
C PHE A 86 2.76 7.64 28.65
N VAL A 87 2.65 8.45 29.67
CA VAL A 87 1.37 9.04 30.08
C VAL A 87 0.72 9.80 28.91
N GLY A 88 -0.52 9.44 28.60
CA GLY A 88 -1.31 10.07 27.54
C GLY A 88 -0.92 9.69 26.12
N GLN A 89 0.03 8.76 25.92
CA GLN A 89 0.43 8.30 24.60
C GLN A 89 -0.17 6.93 24.27
N THR A 90 -0.46 6.74 23.00
CA THR A 90 -0.88 5.48 22.39
C THR A 90 0.32 4.70 21.85
N VAL A 91 0.13 3.44 21.52
CA VAL A 91 1.11 2.62 20.79
C VAL A 91 0.72 2.74 19.32
N ASP A 92 1.53 3.47 18.54
CA ASP A 92 1.21 3.91 17.20
C ASP A 92 2.14 3.32 16.12
N SER A 93 3.05 2.42 16.53
CA SER A 93 3.89 1.70 15.58
C SER A 93 3.03 0.85 14.62
N GLU A 94 3.31 0.91 13.34
CA GLU A 94 2.69 0.10 12.29
C GLU A 94 2.94 -1.42 12.41
N LEU A 95 3.76 -1.83 13.39
CA LEU A 95 4.05 -3.22 13.73
C LEU A 95 3.50 -3.61 15.11
N SER A 96 2.75 -2.72 15.74
CA SER A 96 2.36 -2.83 17.16
C SER A 96 1.61 -4.13 17.47
N GLY A 97 0.78 -4.62 16.56
CA GLY A 97 -0.01 -5.84 16.72
C GLY A 97 0.83 -7.11 16.96
N ASN A 98 2.11 -7.13 16.57
CA ASN A 98 2.99 -8.25 16.87
C ASN A 98 3.27 -8.41 18.36
N MET A 99 3.06 -7.35 19.17
CA MET A 99 3.16 -7.44 20.64
C MET A 99 2.11 -8.40 21.22
N ILE A 100 0.99 -8.62 20.53
CA ILE A 100 -0.05 -9.57 20.92
C ILE A 100 0.51 -11.01 20.83
N ASP A 101 1.19 -11.33 19.73
CA ASP A 101 1.70 -12.69 19.48
C ASP A 101 2.87 -13.06 20.41
N ILE A 102 3.75 -12.10 20.69
CA ILE A 102 4.92 -12.33 21.55
C ILE A 102 4.60 -12.29 23.04
N CYS A 103 3.44 -11.76 23.44
CA CYS A 103 3.02 -11.75 24.83
C CYS A 103 2.67 -13.18 25.26
N PRO A 104 3.42 -13.78 26.24
CA PRO A 104 3.21 -15.17 26.61
C PRO A 104 1.95 -15.39 27.43
N VAL A 105 1.24 -14.33 27.79
CA VAL A 105 0.04 -14.30 28.63
C VAL A 105 -0.99 -13.31 28.07
N GLY A 106 -2.22 -13.38 28.53
CA GLY A 106 -3.31 -12.49 28.09
C GLY A 106 -3.26 -11.05 28.65
N ALA A 107 -2.06 -10.49 28.81
CA ALA A 107 -1.88 -9.11 29.24
C ALA A 107 -2.00 -8.10 28.09
N LEU A 108 -1.53 -8.48 26.90
CA LEU A 108 -1.72 -7.75 25.65
C LEU A 108 -2.53 -8.63 24.71
N THR A 109 -3.70 -8.17 24.29
CA THR A 109 -4.61 -8.91 23.43
C THR A 109 -5.17 -8.00 22.33
N SER A 110 -5.70 -8.59 21.26
CA SER A 110 -6.32 -7.83 20.18
C SER A 110 -7.66 -7.24 20.65
N LYS A 111 -7.82 -5.91 20.55
CA LYS A 111 -9.11 -5.26 20.87
C LYS A 111 -10.22 -5.70 19.91
N PRO A 112 -10.02 -5.71 18.56
CA PRO A 112 -11.07 -6.12 17.63
C PRO A 112 -11.48 -7.60 17.78
N PHE A 113 -10.56 -8.46 18.20
CA PHE A 113 -10.83 -9.89 18.39
C PHE A 113 -11.37 -10.22 19.80
N ARG A 114 -11.34 -9.28 20.74
CA ARG A 114 -11.65 -9.52 22.16
C ARG A 114 -13.00 -10.22 22.32
N TYR A 115 -13.02 -11.37 23.00
CA TYR A 115 -14.18 -12.21 23.29
C TYR A 115 -14.88 -12.80 22.04
N ALA A 116 -14.26 -12.77 20.86
CA ALA A 116 -14.90 -13.25 19.62
C ALA A 116 -14.93 -14.76 19.50
N ALA A 117 -13.85 -15.45 19.87
CA ALA A 117 -13.72 -16.90 19.75
C ALA A 117 -12.59 -17.44 20.62
N ARG A 118 -12.63 -18.74 20.88
CA ARG A 118 -11.51 -19.51 21.46
C ARG A 118 -10.64 -20.10 20.35
N THR A 119 -9.35 -20.30 20.64
CA THR A 119 -8.38 -20.83 19.67
C THR A 119 -8.81 -22.15 19.06
N TRP A 120 -9.40 -23.06 19.83
CA TRP A 120 -9.87 -24.38 19.37
C TRP A 120 -11.15 -24.34 18.53
N GLU A 121 -11.83 -23.19 18.49
CA GLU A 121 -13.00 -22.96 17.63
C GLU A 121 -12.61 -22.43 16.25
N LEU A 122 -11.34 -22.04 16.07
CA LEU A 122 -10.86 -21.35 14.87
C LEU A 122 -10.30 -22.34 13.84
N GLY A 123 -10.86 -22.35 12.65
CA GLY A 123 -10.23 -22.91 11.47
C GLY A 123 -9.00 -22.08 11.08
N ARG A 124 -7.91 -22.72 10.65
CA ARG A 124 -6.65 -22.05 10.29
C ARG A 124 -6.27 -22.37 8.85
N LYS A 125 -6.10 -21.37 8.01
CA LYS A 125 -5.70 -21.54 6.61
C LYS A 125 -4.58 -20.56 6.27
N LYS A 126 -3.58 -21.04 5.50
CA LYS A 126 -2.51 -20.21 4.98
C LYS A 126 -3.04 -19.31 3.87
N SER A 127 -2.56 -18.08 3.83
CA SER A 127 -2.91 -17.10 2.82
C SER A 127 -1.77 -16.08 2.61
N ILE A 128 -1.95 -15.19 1.66
CA ILE A 128 -1.03 -14.10 1.34
C ILE A 128 -1.78 -12.78 1.55
N SER A 129 -1.13 -11.80 2.15
CA SER A 129 -1.69 -10.46 2.28
C SER A 129 -1.61 -9.70 0.96
N PRO A 130 -2.72 -9.12 0.46
CA PRO A 130 -2.71 -8.33 -0.76
C PRO A 130 -2.36 -6.85 -0.53
N HIS A 131 -2.20 -6.41 0.73
CA HIS A 131 -2.25 -5.00 1.12
C HIS A 131 -0.98 -4.20 0.86
N ASP A 132 0.15 -4.86 0.58
CA ASP A 132 1.37 -4.23 0.07
C ASP A 132 2.10 -5.15 -0.92
N SER A 133 3.11 -4.62 -1.58
CA SER A 133 3.82 -5.34 -2.64
C SER A 133 4.74 -6.46 -2.15
N LEU A 134 4.97 -6.59 -0.84
CA LEU A 134 5.77 -7.66 -0.28
C LEU A 134 5.06 -9.01 -0.32
N GLY A 135 3.72 -9.02 -0.19
CA GLY A 135 2.94 -10.24 -0.13
C GLY A 135 3.25 -11.04 1.14
N SER A 136 3.11 -10.43 2.31
CA SER A 136 3.37 -11.05 3.61
C SER A 136 2.60 -12.36 3.77
N ASN A 137 3.26 -13.38 4.29
CA ASN A 137 2.65 -14.69 4.55
C ASN A 137 1.84 -14.64 5.85
N ILE A 138 0.58 -15.06 5.78
CA ILE A 138 -0.38 -14.95 6.87
C ILE A 138 -1.14 -16.25 7.11
N ILE A 139 -1.68 -16.39 8.32
CA ILE A 139 -2.68 -17.40 8.66
C ILE A 139 -3.99 -16.66 8.93
N VAL A 140 -4.99 -16.95 8.10
CA VAL A 140 -6.35 -16.47 8.30
C VAL A 140 -7.09 -17.45 9.21
N GLN A 141 -7.68 -16.93 10.29
CA GLN A 141 -8.41 -17.71 11.27
C GLN A 141 -9.91 -17.41 11.18
N THR A 142 -10.71 -18.48 11.02
CA THR A 142 -12.13 -18.38 10.70
C THR A 142 -13.00 -19.12 11.70
N LYS A 143 -14.22 -18.63 11.95
CA LYS A 143 -15.29 -19.29 12.70
C LYS A 143 -16.60 -19.00 12.01
N ALA A 144 -17.41 -20.02 11.77
CA ALA A 144 -18.75 -19.92 11.15
C ALA A 144 -18.71 -19.09 9.82
N GLU A 145 -17.80 -19.44 8.91
CA GLU A 145 -17.61 -18.79 7.60
C GLU A 145 -17.28 -17.28 7.69
N GLN A 146 -16.74 -16.82 8.81
CA GLN A 146 -16.26 -15.44 8.97
C GLN A 146 -14.81 -15.43 9.39
N VAL A 147 -14.05 -14.52 8.81
CA VAL A 147 -12.69 -14.22 9.26
C VAL A 147 -12.77 -13.52 10.62
N LYS A 148 -12.09 -14.05 11.63
CA LYS A 148 -12.09 -13.53 13.00
C LYS A 148 -10.79 -12.86 13.39
N ARG A 149 -9.66 -13.36 12.89
CA ARG A 149 -8.36 -12.68 13.03
C ARG A 149 -7.36 -13.18 11.97
N VAL A 150 -6.31 -12.39 11.78
CA VAL A 150 -5.15 -12.72 10.94
C VAL A 150 -3.92 -12.68 11.84
N VAL A 151 -3.05 -13.69 11.69
CA VAL A 151 -1.78 -13.80 12.42
C VAL A 151 -0.65 -14.12 11.43
N PRO A 152 0.63 -13.84 11.76
CA PRO A 152 1.74 -14.10 10.87
C PRO A 152 1.91 -15.61 10.59
N LEU A 153 2.36 -15.92 9.38
CA LEU A 153 2.97 -17.19 9.02
C LEU A 153 4.44 -16.94 8.78
N GLU A 154 5.29 -17.63 9.53
CA GLU A 154 6.74 -17.51 9.42
C GLU A 154 7.23 -17.83 8.00
N ASN A 155 7.97 -16.89 7.42
CA ASN A 155 8.71 -17.04 6.17
C ASN A 155 9.93 -16.12 6.21
N GLU A 156 11.10 -16.70 6.50
CA GLU A 156 12.36 -15.96 6.67
C GLU A 156 12.76 -15.15 5.43
N ALA A 157 12.44 -15.65 4.23
CA ALA A 157 12.76 -14.97 2.97
C ALA A 157 11.92 -13.71 2.75
N ILE A 158 10.70 -13.62 3.27
CA ILE A 158 9.74 -12.53 3.00
C ILE A 158 9.53 -11.68 4.25
N ASN A 159 8.70 -12.16 5.18
CA ASN A 159 8.23 -11.37 6.33
C ASN A 159 8.82 -11.82 7.68
N GLU A 160 9.80 -12.72 7.69
CA GLU A 160 10.29 -13.36 8.92
C GLU A 160 9.08 -13.94 9.71
N CYS A 161 8.89 -13.55 10.95
CA CYS A 161 7.72 -13.91 11.77
C CYS A 161 6.79 -12.72 12.05
N TRP A 162 6.91 -11.63 11.30
CA TRP A 162 6.19 -10.38 11.53
C TRP A 162 5.18 -10.08 10.43
N ILE A 163 4.11 -9.36 10.79
CA ILE A 163 3.18 -8.72 9.85
C ILE A 163 2.90 -7.28 10.28
N SER A 164 2.48 -6.45 9.34
CA SER A 164 2.05 -5.09 9.67
C SER A 164 0.68 -5.07 10.34
N ASP A 165 0.37 -3.98 11.03
CA ASP A 165 -0.96 -3.77 11.61
C ASP A 165 -2.03 -3.68 10.51
N LYS A 166 -1.65 -3.18 9.31
CA LYS A 166 -2.48 -3.21 8.11
C LYS A 166 -2.88 -4.65 7.75
N ASP A 167 -1.90 -5.56 7.65
CA ASP A 167 -2.16 -6.97 7.33
C ASP A 167 -2.99 -7.68 8.42
N ARG A 168 -2.74 -7.31 9.68
CA ARG A 168 -3.34 -7.95 10.85
C ARG A 168 -4.80 -7.60 11.05
N PHE A 169 -5.17 -6.33 10.87
CA PHE A 169 -6.48 -5.81 11.27
C PHE A 169 -7.40 -5.48 10.08
N ALA A 170 -6.90 -5.49 8.84
CA ALA A 170 -7.72 -5.25 7.66
C ALA A 170 -8.90 -6.21 7.51
N TYR A 171 -8.84 -7.40 8.15
CA TYR A 171 -9.93 -8.38 8.10
C TYR A 171 -11.29 -7.84 8.57
N GLU A 172 -11.31 -6.79 9.40
CA GLU A 172 -12.57 -6.16 9.81
C GLU A 172 -13.34 -5.62 8.60
N GLY A 173 -12.63 -5.10 7.58
CA GLY A 173 -13.21 -4.64 6.34
C GLY A 173 -13.94 -5.73 5.55
N LEU A 174 -13.52 -6.99 5.68
CA LEU A 174 -14.18 -8.12 5.01
C LEU A 174 -15.62 -8.33 5.47
N ASN A 175 -15.94 -7.90 6.68
CA ASN A 175 -17.26 -8.02 7.29
C ASN A 175 -18.05 -6.69 7.26
N SER A 176 -17.61 -5.71 6.48
CA SER A 176 -18.28 -4.41 6.34
C SER A 176 -19.71 -4.54 5.81
N SER A 177 -20.61 -3.68 6.29
CA SER A 177 -21.99 -3.58 5.76
C SER A 177 -22.04 -3.05 4.33
N GLU A 178 -20.95 -2.50 3.80
CA GLU A 178 -20.83 -2.04 2.42
C GLU A 178 -20.58 -3.19 1.42
N ARG A 179 -20.49 -4.46 1.87
CA ARG A 179 -20.32 -5.61 0.99
C ARG A 179 -21.51 -5.75 0.03
N ILE A 180 -21.21 -5.88 -1.26
CA ILE A 180 -22.21 -6.10 -2.30
C ILE A 180 -22.56 -7.58 -2.34
N LEU A 181 -23.85 -7.90 -2.17
CA LEU A 181 -24.34 -9.27 -2.07
C LEU A 181 -25.02 -9.77 -3.35
N HIS A 182 -25.52 -8.86 -4.18
CA HIS A 182 -26.27 -9.14 -5.41
C HIS A 182 -25.76 -8.28 -6.56
N PRO A 183 -25.80 -8.79 -7.82
CA PRO A 183 -25.56 -7.93 -8.99
C PRO A 183 -26.58 -6.80 -9.06
N MET A 184 -26.14 -5.64 -9.53
CA MET A 184 -26.98 -4.44 -9.63
C MET A 184 -26.82 -3.78 -11.00
N VAL A 185 -27.92 -3.32 -11.57
CA VAL A 185 -27.93 -2.52 -12.80
C VAL A 185 -28.65 -1.20 -12.58
N LYS A 186 -28.19 -0.14 -13.23
CA LYS A 186 -28.78 1.20 -13.14
C LYS A 186 -29.75 1.40 -14.31
N GLN A 187 -31.03 1.52 -14.03
CA GLN A 187 -32.06 1.77 -15.02
C GLN A 187 -32.81 3.06 -14.69
N ASN A 188 -32.89 3.97 -15.65
CA ASN A 188 -33.53 5.28 -15.46
C ASN A 188 -33.03 6.05 -14.22
N GLY A 189 -31.72 5.92 -13.90
CA GLY A 189 -31.11 6.55 -12.75
C GLY A 189 -31.35 5.86 -11.40
N GLN A 190 -32.05 4.72 -11.39
CA GLN A 190 -32.30 3.94 -10.17
C GLN A 190 -31.55 2.62 -10.20
N TRP A 191 -30.97 2.25 -9.08
CA TRP A 191 -30.29 0.96 -8.89
C TRP A 191 -31.31 -0.14 -8.60
N LEU A 192 -31.22 -1.25 -9.37
CA LEU A 192 -32.06 -2.43 -9.23
C LEU A 192 -31.16 -3.65 -9.01
N GLU A 193 -31.43 -4.40 -7.95
CA GLU A 193 -30.86 -5.72 -7.78
C GLU A 193 -31.43 -6.67 -8.83
N CYS A 194 -30.58 -7.51 -9.44
CA CYS A 194 -30.97 -8.47 -10.46
C CYS A 194 -30.23 -9.80 -10.30
N ASP A 195 -30.60 -10.79 -11.09
CA ASP A 195 -29.84 -12.03 -11.18
C ASP A 195 -28.57 -11.87 -12.03
N TRP A 196 -27.67 -12.84 -11.93
CA TRP A 196 -26.41 -12.82 -12.66
C TRP A 196 -26.59 -12.82 -14.18
N GLN A 197 -27.58 -13.54 -14.70
CA GLN A 197 -27.81 -13.61 -16.14
C GLN A 197 -28.20 -12.23 -16.70
N THR A 198 -29.16 -11.57 -16.08
CA THR A 198 -29.59 -10.21 -16.43
C THR A 198 -28.43 -9.21 -16.39
N ALA A 199 -27.60 -9.26 -15.33
CA ALA A 199 -26.47 -8.34 -15.22
C ALA A 199 -25.40 -8.61 -16.29
N LEU A 200 -25.10 -9.88 -16.57
CA LEU A 200 -24.11 -10.24 -17.59
C LEU A 200 -24.59 -9.91 -19.00
N ASP A 201 -25.87 -10.14 -19.33
CA ASP A 201 -26.45 -9.78 -20.61
C ASP A 201 -26.38 -8.26 -20.84
N TYR A 202 -26.70 -7.47 -19.80
CA TYR A 202 -26.57 -6.00 -19.85
C TYR A 202 -25.13 -5.56 -20.14
N VAL A 203 -24.13 -6.18 -19.50
CA VAL A 203 -22.70 -5.90 -19.74
C VAL A 203 -22.31 -6.28 -21.18
N VAL A 204 -22.71 -7.47 -21.64
CA VAL A 204 -22.39 -7.97 -22.99
C VAL A 204 -22.97 -7.06 -24.07
N ASP A 205 -24.24 -6.66 -23.91
CA ASP A 205 -24.90 -5.78 -24.87
C ASP A 205 -24.28 -4.39 -24.87
N GLY A 206 -23.95 -3.84 -23.68
CA GLY A 206 -23.25 -2.57 -23.54
C GLY A 206 -21.88 -2.56 -24.24
N LEU A 207 -21.06 -3.59 -24.00
CA LEU A 207 -19.74 -3.70 -24.62
C LEU A 207 -19.83 -3.90 -26.14
N LYS A 208 -20.78 -4.73 -26.63
CA LYS A 208 -21.02 -4.91 -28.08
C LYS A 208 -21.52 -3.61 -28.74
N GLY A 209 -22.45 -2.91 -28.09
CA GLY A 209 -22.95 -1.62 -28.58
C GLY A 209 -21.84 -0.58 -28.69
N VAL A 210 -21.05 -0.39 -27.62
CA VAL A 210 -19.92 0.57 -27.65
C VAL A 210 -18.90 0.20 -28.73
N LYS A 211 -18.57 -1.11 -28.88
CA LYS A 211 -17.66 -1.57 -29.93
C LYS A 211 -18.18 -1.26 -31.32
N GLN A 212 -19.49 -1.43 -31.56
CA GLN A 212 -20.14 -1.15 -32.84
C GLN A 212 -20.19 0.34 -33.15
N ASP A 213 -20.56 1.18 -32.18
CA ASP A 213 -20.83 2.61 -32.37
C ASP A 213 -19.57 3.47 -32.33
N HIS A 214 -18.58 3.09 -31.52
CA HIS A 214 -17.39 3.90 -31.24
C HIS A 214 -16.07 3.19 -31.59
N GLY A 215 -16.12 1.92 -31.97
CA GLY A 215 -14.94 1.09 -32.28
C GLY A 215 -14.31 0.47 -31.04
N ALA A 216 -13.51 -0.57 -31.26
CA ALA A 216 -12.89 -1.35 -30.20
C ALA A 216 -11.94 -0.54 -29.28
N GLY A 217 -11.19 0.42 -29.85
CA GLY A 217 -10.25 1.26 -29.12
C GLY A 217 -10.88 2.18 -28.07
N SER A 218 -12.25 2.32 -28.06
CA SER A 218 -12.99 3.08 -27.06
C SER A 218 -13.31 2.29 -25.78
N ILE A 219 -12.88 1.03 -25.70
CA ILE A 219 -13.05 0.17 -24.51
C ILE A 219 -11.75 0.19 -23.72
N ALA A 220 -11.82 0.51 -22.44
CA ALA A 220 -10.68 0.53 -21.54
C ALA A 220 -10.97 -0.18 -20.22
N SER A 221 -9.93 -0.55 -19.49
CA SER A 221 -10.06 -1.11 -18.14
C SER A 221 -9.04 -0.55 -17.18
N LEU A 222 -9.45 -0.44 -15.92
CA LEU A 222 -8.62 -0.11 -14.77
C LEU A 222 -8.67 -1.26 -13.77
N ALA A 223 -7.53 -1.73 -13.29
CA ALA A 223 -7.47 -2.79 -12.31
C ALA A 223 -6.49 -2.44 -11.18
N HIS A 224 -6.93 -2.66 -9.94
CA HIS A 224 -6.07 -2.44 -8.78
C HIS A 224 -5.06 -3.59 -8.62
N PRO A 225 -3.79 -3.31 -8.27
CA PRO A 225 -2.73 -4.34 -8.13
C PRO A 225 -2.89 -5.26 -6.90
N ILE A 226 -3.98 -5.16 -6.14
CA ILE A 226 -4.40 -6.19 -5.17
C ILE A 226 -5.11 -7.37 -5.84
N SER A 227 -5.51 -7.24 -7.12
CA SER A 227 -6.15 -8.30 -7.89
C SER A 227 -5.16 -9.43 -8.17
N THR A 228 -5.66 -10.66 -8.28
CA THR A 228 -4.81 -11.83 -8.53
C THR A 228 -4.30 -11.88 -9.97
N VAL A 229 -3.26 -12.67 -10.22
CA VAL A 229 -2.74 -12.91 -11.58
C VAL A 229 -3.85 -13.39 -12.51
N GLU A 230 -4.70 -14.30 -12.03
CA GLU A 230 -5.79 -14.88 -12.79
C GLU A 230 -6.85 -13.84 -13.19
N GLU A 231 -7.18 -12.94 -12.28
CA GLU A 231 -8.12 -11.83 -12.53
C GLU A 231 -7.57 -10.86 -13.55
N LEU A 232 -6.31 -10.44 -13.38
CA LEU A 232 -5.62 -9.51 -14.28
C LEU A 232 -5.44 -10.13 -15.67
N PHE A 233 -5.06 -11.41 -15.76
CA PHE A 233 -4.90 -12.13 -17.01
C PHE A 233 -6.22 -12.22 -17.80
N LEU A 234 -7.31 -12.60 -17.16
CA LEU A 234 -8.60 -12.72 -17.83
C LEU A 234 -9.18 -11.36 -18.21
N LEU A 235 -8.99 -10.31 -17.40
CA LEU A 235 -9.37 -8.95 -17.77
C LEU A 235 -8.60 -8.49 -19.01
N GLN A 236 -7.30 -8.70 -19.03
CA GLN A 236 -6.43 -8.38 -20.16
C GLN A 236 -6.87 -9.13 -21.42
N LYS A 237 -7.06 -10.44 -21.31
CA LYS A 237 -7.53 -11.28 -22.41
C LYS A 237 -8.91 -10.86 -22.94
N LEU A 238 -9.81 -10.43 -22.06
CA LEU A 238 -11.13 -9.91 -22.40
C LEU A 238 -11.03 -8.64 -23.25
N VAL A 239 -10.26 -7.65 -22.77
CA VAL A 239 -10.09 -6.37 -23.46
C VAL A 239 -9.39 -6.54 -24.81
N LEU A 240 -8.33 -7.36 -24.88
CA LEU A 240 -7.64 -7.72 -26.12
C LEU A 240 -8.58 -8.44 -27.11
N GLY A 241 -9.38 -9.39 -26.62
CA GLY A 241 -10.37 -10.12 -27.44
C GLY A 241 -11.48 -9.22 -27.99
N LEU A 242 -11.81 -8.13 -27.30
CA LEU A 242 -12.69 -7.08 -27.81
C LEU A 242 -12.02 -6.22 -28.89
N GLY A 243 -10.68 -6.29 -29.01
CA GLY A 243 -9.89 -5.54 -29.97
C GLY A 243 -9.31 -4.23 -29.45
N SER A 244 -9.31 -4.06 -28.13
CA SER A 244 -8.64 -2.95 -27.45
C SER A 244 -7.41 -3.44 -26.70
N SER A 245 -6.42 -2.58 -26.50
CA SER A 245 -5.23 -2.84 -25.70
C SER A 245 -5.17 -1.98 -24.43
N GLN A 246 -6.23 -1.24 -24.13
CA GLN A 246 -6.30 -0.26 -23.05
C GLN A 246 -6.57 -0.93 -21.70
N VAL A 247 -5.52 -1.52 -21.09
CA VAL A 247 -5.57 -2.12 -19.76
C VAL A 247 -4.56 -1.40 -18.87
N GLN A 248 -5.02 -0.75 -17.79
CA GLN A 248 -4.18 0.00 -16.87
C GLN A 248 -4.23 -0.55 -15.46
N THR A 249 -3.06 -0.90 -14.93
CA THR A 249 -2.88 -1.37 -13.55
C THR A 249 -2.05 -0.40 -12.69
N ARG A 250 -1.41 0.60 -13.30
CA ARG A 250 -0.59 1.62 -12.64
C ARG A 250 -1.45 2.85 -12.36
N LEU A 251 -2.38 2.72 -11.42
CA LEU A 251 -3.48 3.68 -11.21
C LEU A 251 -3.02 5.06 -10.74
N ARG A 252 -1.91 5.13 -10.00
CA ARG A 252 -1.33 6.37 -9.48
C ARG A 252 -0.15 6.90 -10.29
N GLN A 253 0.21 6.24 -11.40
CA GLN A 253 1.26 6.76 -12.28
C GLN A 253 0.70 7.89 -13.14
N SER A 254 1.49 8.97 -13.29
CA SER A 254 1.15 10.13 -14.11
C SER A 254 2.06 10.30 -15.32
N ASP A 255 3.26 9.72 -15.31
CA ASP A 255 4.24 9.78 -16.39
C ASP A 255 4.38 8.42 -17.09
N PHE A 256 3.98 8.38 -18.34
CA PHE A 256 4.01 7.18 -19.19
C PHE A 256 5.01 7.29 -20.38
N ARG A 257 5.95 8.23 -20.32
CA ARG A 257 6.97 8.42 -21.38
C ARG A 257 7.95 7.25 -21.48
N ALA A 258 8.23 6.57 -20.35
CA ALA A 258 9.04 5.38 -20.33
C ALA A 258 8.26 4.17 -20.86
N LYS A 259 8.91 3.32 -21.66
CA LYS A 259 8.31 2.04 -22.10
C LYS A 259 8.00 1.16 -20.89
N PRO A 260 6.88 0.43 -20.91
CA PRO A 260 6.57 -0.53 -19.86
C PRO A 260 7.67 -1.59 -19.75
N GLN A 261 8.06 -1.89 -18.53
CA GLN A 261 9.06 -2.89 -18.17
C GLN A 261 8.60 -3.62 -16.91
N VAL A 262 9.15 -4.80 -16.63
CA VAL A 262 8.86 -5.52 -15.39
C VAL A 262 9.80 -5.02 -14.30
N SER A 263 9.39 -3.91 -13.69
CA SER A 263 10.10 -3.30 -12.57
C SER A 263 9.89 -4.11 -11.29
N TRP A 264 10.96 -4.35 -10.54
CA TRP A 264 10.96 -5.17 -9.34
C TRP A 264 11.91 -4.61 -8.27
N LEU A 265 12.01 -5.25 -7.11
CA LEU A 265 12.84 -4.79 -5.98
C LEU A 265 14.34 -4.69 -6.31
N GLY A 266 14.80 -5.35 -7.38
CA GLY A 266 16.19 -5.33 -7.81
C GLY A 266 17.11 -6.30 -7.02
N LEU A 267 16.57 -6.95 -5.98
CA LEU A 267 17.27 -7.94 -5.14
C LEU A 267 16.24 -8.78 -4.36
N ALA A 268 16.67 -9.91 -3.81
CA ALA A 268 15.85 -10.70 -2.90
C ALA A 268 15.61 -9.92 -1.58
N VAL A 269 14.42 -10.08 -0.97
CA VAL A 269 14.05 -9.36 0.26
C VAL A 269 15.09 -9.55 1.37
N GLU A 270 15.56 -10.77 1.58
CA GLU A 270 16.56 -11.09 2.59
C GLU A 270 17.94 -10.46 2.30
N ALA A 271 18.23 -10.09 1.05
CA ALA A 271 19.48 -9.44 0.70
C ALA A 271 19.59 -8.01 1.27
N ILE A 272 18.47 -7.40 1.64
CA ILE A 272 18.44 -6.09 2.32
C ILE A 272 19.24 -6.14 3.62
N ASP A 273 19.21 -7.25 4.34
CA ASP A 273 19.93 -7.45 5.61
C ASP A 273 21.48 -7.33 5.45
N ARG A 274 21.98 -7.49 4.21
CA ARG A 274 23.42 -7.47 3.86
C ARG A 274 23.87 -6.22 3.14
N LEU A 275 22.98 -5.25 2.89
CA LEU A 275 23.34 -3.98 2.29
C LEU A 275 24.21 -3.15 3.24
N ASP A 276 25.22 -2.47 2.69
CA ASP A 276 26.04 -1.51 3.42
C ASP A 276 25.70 -0.05 3.05
N ARG A 277 25.04 0.16 1.89
CA ARG A 277 24.54 1.46 1.43
C ARG A 277 23.16 1.29 0.82
N ALA A 278 22.24 2.17 1.18
CA ALA A 278 20.95 2.28 0.53
C ALA A 278 20.56 3.74 0.34
N LEU A 279 20.09 4.10 -0.85
CA LEU A 279 19.47 5.37 -1.14
C LEU A 279 18.00 5.12 -1.44
N VAL A 280 17.09 5.72 -0.68
CA VAL A 280 15.64 5.64 -0.90
C VAL A 280 15.13 7.00 -1.34
N ILE A 281 14.38 7.05 -2.44
CA ILE A 281 13.89 8.26 -3.06
C ILE A 281 12.36 8.23 -3.07
N GLY A 282 11.73 9.26 -2.53
CA GLY A 282 10.27 9.46 -2.56
C GLY A 282 9.47 8.29 -1.99
N SER A 283 9.79 7.87 -0.76
CA SER A 283 9.01 6.90 0.02
C SER A 283 8.99 7.32 1.48
N PHE A 284 7.88 7.08 2.16
CA PHE A 284 7.85 6.96 3.59
C PHE A 284 7.88 5.46 3.97
N LEU A 285 9.05 4.86 3.78
CA LEU A 285 9.29 3.41 3.80
C LEU A 285 8.61 2.71 4.99
N ARG A 286 8.61 3.33 6.17
CA ARG A 286 7.99 2.80 7.38
C ARG A 286 6.48 2.58 7.22
N LYS A 287 5.79 3.47 6.51
CA LYS A 287 4.33 3.41 6.32
C LYS A 287 3.95 2.74 5.00
N ASP A 288 4.76 2.92 3.97
CA ASP A 288 4.53 2.29 2.67
C ASP A 288 4.77 0.77 2.73
N HIS A 289 5.91 0.36 3.33
CA HIS A 289 6.39 -1.03 3.39
C HIS A 289 6.92 -1.37 4.79
N PRO A 290 6.05 -1.55 5.80
CA PRO A 290 6.43 -1.71 7.20
C PRO A 290 7.43 -2.85 7.47
N ILE A 291 7.27 -3.98 6.80
CA ILE A 291 8.16 -5.16 6.97
C ILE A 291 9.52 -4.91 6.33
N LEU A 292 9.57 -4.26 5.14
CA LEU A 292 10.86 -3.85 4.56
C LEU A 292 11.56 -2.83 5.46
N ALA A 293 10.83 -1.87 6.04
CA ALA A 293 11.39 -0.91 7.00
C ALA A 293 12.01 -1.61 8.22
N ALA A 294 11.41 -2.69 8.71
CA ALA A 294 11.97 -3.49 9.79
C ALA A 294 13.31 -4.15 9.37
N ARG A 295 13.41 -4.67 8.14
CA ARG A 295 14.68 -5.21 7.59
C ARG A 295 15.75 -4.13 7.43
N PHE A 296 15.41 -2.94 6.92
CA PHE A 296 16.34 -1.81 6.84
C PHE A 296 16.82 -1.39 8.24
N ARG A 297 15.94 -1.40 9.24
CA ARG A 297 16.31 -1.14 10.64
C ARG A 297 17.25 -2.19 11.19
N LYS A 298 17.01 -3.47 10.91
CA LYS A 298 17.90 -4.59 11.25
C LYS A 298 19.26 -4.40 10.59
N ALA A 299 19.32 -4.13 9.29
CA ALA A 299 20.54 -3.86 8.54
C ALA A 299 21.31 -2.64 9.07
N SER A 300 20.62 -1.59 9.53
CA SER A 300 21.27 -0.41 10.09
C SER A 300 22.07 -0.70 11.37
N LYS A 301 21.64 -1.68 12.14
CA LYS A 301 22.37 -2.15 13.34
C LYS A 301 23.66 -2.89 12.99
N THR A 302 23.76 -3.44 11.79
CA THR A 302 24.93 -4.18 11.29
C THR A 302 25.82 -3.34 10.38
N GLY A 303 25.48 -2.03 10.18
CA GLY A 303 26.35 -1.10 9.48
C GLY A 303 25.81 -0.49 8.18
N LEU A 304 24.56 -0.78 7.81
CA LEU A 304 23.91 -0.11 6.69
C LEU A 304 23.88 1.41 6.92
N ARG A 305 24.35 2.18 5.94
CA ARG A 305 24.17 3.61 5.86
C ARG A 305 23.00 3.93 4.94
N LEU A 306 21.84 4.23 5.55
CA LEU A 306 20.64 4.62 4.84
C LEU A 306 20.71 6.11 4.51
N MET A 307 20.42 6.46 3.26
CA MET A 307 20.33 7.82 2.75
C MET A 307 18.95 8.00 2.12
N ARG A 308 18.40 9.21 2.18
CA ARG A 308 17.07 9.49 1.62
C ARG A 308 16.97 10.84 0.94
N ILE A 309 16.14 10.90 -0.12
CA ILE A 309 15.66 12.10 -0.80
C ILE A 309 14.15 12.04 -0.80
N ASP A 310 13.49 12.91 -0.05
CA ASP A 310 12.03 12.97 0.08
C ASP A 310 11.59 14.40 0.45
N SER A 311 10.33 14.59 0.81
CA SER A 311 9.87 15.93 1.28
C SER A 311 9.93 16.10 2.80
N GLY A 312 10.44 15.15 3.54
CA GLY A 312 10.58 15.22 4.99
C GLY A 312 9.25 15.08 5.74
N GLY A 313 9.27 15.50 7.00
CA GLY A 313 8.10 15.48 7.88
C GLY A 313 7.75 14.12 8.47
N ASP A 314 8.55 13.09 8.22
CA ASP A 314 8.31 11.72 8.65
C ASP A 314 9.44 11.18 9.52
N ASP A 315 9.06 10.54 10.62
CA ASP A 315 10.00 9.80 11.46
C ASP A 315 10.13 8.36 10.93
N TRP A 316 11.27 8.06 10.37
CA TRP A 316 11.56 6.74 9.78
C TRP A 316 11.85 5.66 10.83
N LEU A 317 12.18 6.06 12.06
CA LEU A 317 12.63 5.16 13.12
C LEU A 317 13.79 4.23 12.67
N ILE A 318 14.56 4.67 11.70
CA ILE A 318 15.76 4.03 11.17
C ILE A 318 16.86 5.07 11.17
N PRO A 319 18.05 4.79 11.72
CA PRO A 319 19.17 5.71 11.66
C PRO A 319 19.50 6.09 10.20
N THR A 320 19.44 7.37 9.89
CA THR A 320 19.65 7.90 8.53
C THR A 320 20.99 8.63 8.48
N ALA A 321 21.88 8.22 7.58
CA ALA A 321 23.21 8.82 7.43
C ALA A 321 23.15 10.18 6.73
N SER A 322 22.17 10.38 5.82
CA SER A 322 21.87 11.64 5.17
C SER A 322 20.39 11.69 4.79
N ALA A 323 19.77 12.86 4.96
CA ALA A 323 18.39 13.12 4.58
C ALA A 323 18.29 14.46 3.87
N GLN A 324 17.75 14.47 2.67
CA GLN A 324 17.40 15.67 1.92
C GLN A 324 15.88 15.83 1.90
N ALA A 325 15.37 16.79 2.66
CA ALA A 325 13.96 17.17 2.65
C ALA A 325 13.75 18.30 1.63
N LEU A 326 13.17 17.98 0.47
CA LEU A 326 13.03 18.86 -0.68
C LEU A 326 11.59 18.86 -1.21
N ALA A 327 11.20 19.95 -1.85
CA ALA A 327 9.95 19.97 -2.62
C ALA A 327 10.01 18.92 -3.75
N PRO A 328 8.86 18.30 -4.13
CA PRO A 328 8.85 17.27 -5.19
C PRO A 328 9.50 17.72 -6.50
N SER A 329 9.31 18.98 -6.91
CA SER A 329 9.95 19.56 -8.11
C SER A 329 11.48 19.57 -8.06
N LEU A 330 12.07 19.51 -6.86
CA LEU A 330 13.54 19.54 -6.67
C LEU A 330 14.18 18.15 -6.59
N TRP A 331 13.41 17.07 -6.54
CA TRP A 331 13.98 15.71 -6.43
C TRP A 331 14.82 15.35 -7.66
N LEU A 332 14.36 15.75 -8.85
CA LEU A 332 15.11 15.53 -10.08
C LEU A 332 16.46 16.31 -10.09
N HIS A 333 16.48 17.55 -9.59
CA HIS A 333 17.70 18.32 -9.43
C HIS A 333 18.67 17.68 -8.42
N ALA A 334 18.17 17.11 -7.33
CA ALA A 334 19.01 16.41 -6.38
C ALA A 334 19.67 15.17 -7.00
N LEU A 335 18.99 14.46 -7.89
CA LEU A 335 19.54 13.33 -8.66
C LEU A 335 20.58 13.81 -9.68
N GLU A 336 20.34 14.91 -10.39
CA GLU A 336 21.30 15.54 -11.28
C GLU A 336 22.58 15.91 -10.53
N HIS A 337 22.48 16.64 -9.42
CA HIS A 337 23.62 17.03 -8.58
C HIS A 337 24.41 15.81 -8.09
N LEU A 338 23.72 14.75 -7.69
CA LEU A 338 24.35 13.49 -7.28
C LEU A 338 25.10 12.82 -8.44
N ALA A 339 24.52 12.78 -9.63
CA ALA A 339 25.16 12.21 -10.82
C ALA A 339 26.41 13.02 -11.21
N VAL A 340 26.35 14.35 -11.18
CA VAL A 340 27.52 15.22 -11.43
C VAL A 340 28.63 14.96 -10.39
N ALA A 341 28.28 14.84 -9.11
CA ALA A 341 29.23 14.54 -8.05
C ALA A 341 29.92 13.18 -8.24
N ILE A 342 29.17 12.16 -8.67
CA ILE A 342 29.72 10.83 -9.02
C ILE A 342 30.66 10.94 -10.22
N ALA A 343 30.23 11.64 -11.28
CA ALA A 343 31.04 11.87 -12.48
C ALA A 343 32.38 12.54 -12.17
N GLN A 344 32.36 13.59 -11.34
CA GLN A 344 33.58 14.28 -10.88
C GLN A 344 34.50 13.36 -10.10
N GLN A 345 33.98 12.56 -9.17
CA GLN A 345 34.79 11.65 -8.36
C GLN A 345 35.40 10.49 -9.17
N LYS A 346 34.73 10.05 -10.23
CA LYS A 346 35.20 9.00 -11.14
C LYS A 346 36.01 9.53 -12.33
N GLY A 347 36.04 10.84 -12.56
CA GLY A 347 36.72 11.43 -13.71
C GLY A 347 36.03 11.13 -15.05
N ILE A 348 34.69 10.99 -15.06
CA ILE A 348 33.88 10.73 -16.25
C ILE A 348 32.97 11.92 -16.56
N THR A 349 32.36 11.95 -17.74
CA THR A 349 31.40 13.02 -18.13
C THR A 349 30.02 12.71 -17.54
N ALA A 350 29.41 13.70 -16.92
CA ALA A 350 28.03 13.62 -16.45
C ALA A 350 27.03 13.60 -17.62
N PRO A 351 25.86 12.93 -17.46
CA PRO A 351 24.82 12.92 -18.49
C PRO A 351 24.26 14.30 -18.81
N ALA A 352 23.67 14.46 -19.99
CA ALA A 352 22.98 15.67 -20.45
C ALA A 352 23.78 16.98 -20.35
N GLY A 353 25.10 16.89 -20.22
CA GLY A 353 25.97 18.06 -20.06
C GLY A 353 25.84 18.76 -18.71
N ALA A 354 25.27 18.10 -17.70
CA ALA A 354 25.09 18.64 -16.36
C ALA A 354 26.45 18.96 -15.69
N THR A 355 26.53 20.07 -14.98
CA THR A 355 27.77 20.54 -14.34
C THR A 355 27.60 20.96 -12.88
N GLN A 356 26.36 21.12 -12.41
CA GLN A 356 26.08 21.62 -11.08
C GLN A 356 26.08 20.50 -10.05
N THR A 357 26.66 20.74 -8.90
CA THR A 357 26.62 19.85 -7.75
C THR A 357 26.65 20.66 -6.45
N ASP A 358 26.35 20.02 -5.34
CA ASP A 358 26.37 20.62 -4.01
C ASP A 358 27.16 19.77 -3.00
N PRO A 359 27.49 20.25 -1.82
CA PRO A 359 28.25 19.52 -0.81
C PRO A 359 27.53 18.23 -0.33
N ILE A 360 26.19 18.21 -0.30
CA ILE A 360 25.44 17.05 0.14
C ILE A 360 25.52 15.95 -0.93
N ALA A 361 25.33 16.31 -2.19
CA ALA A 361 25.49 15.40 -3.32
C ALA A 361 26.90 14.80 -3.39
N GLN A 362 27.94 15.61 -3.12
CA GLN A 362 29.32 15.13 -3.05
C GLN A 362 29.54 14.11 -1.92
N ALA A 363 28.96 14.34 -0.75
CA ALA A 363 29.02 13.41 0.37
C ALA A 363 28.25 12.10 0.08
N LEU A 364 27.08 12.19 -0.54
CA LEU A 364 26.30 11.05 -1.01
C LEU A 364 27.07 10.24 -2.05
N ALA A 365 27.64 10.89 -3.07
CA ALA A 365 28.45 10.24 -4.10
C ALA A 365 29.61 9.45 -3.49
N LYS A 366 30.37 10.08 -2.57
CA LYS A 366 31.47 9.40 -1.85
C LYS A 366 31.00 8.19 -1.07
N SER A 367 29.83 8.30 -0.41
CA SER A 367 29.25 7.17 0.33
C SER A 367 28.84 6.03 -0.60
N MET A 368 28.14 6.31 -1.71
CA MET A 368 27.69 5.31 -2.66
C MET A 368 28.86 4.59 -3.36
N ILE A 369 29.85 5.33 -3.84
CA ILE A 369 31.04 4.78 -4.51
C ILE A 369 31.86 3.87 -3.57
N SER A 370 31.88 4.18 -2.27
CA SER A 370 32.61 3.38 -1.29
C SER A 370 31.87 2.12 -0.84
N GLY A 371 30.62 1.95 -1.24
CA GLY A 371 29.81 0.79 -0.88
C GLY A 371 30.26 -0.49 -1.57
N LYS A 372 30.14 -1.62 -0.88
CA LYS A 372 30.42 -2.96 -1.44
C LYS A 372 29.16 -3.68 -1.84
N SER A 373 28.06 -3.41 -1.15
CA SER A 373 26.72 -3.93 -1.41
C SER A 373 25.73 -2.78 -1.28
N SER A 374 25.42 -2.15 -2.41
CA SER A 374 24.62 -0.93 -2.44
C SER A 374 23.37 -1.07 -3.29
N ALA A 375 22.32 -0.36 -2.90
CA ALA A 375 21.06 -0.33 -3.65
C ALA A 375 20.43 1.08 -3.65
N ILE A 376 19.67 1.36 -4.72
CA ILE A 376 18.86 2.56 -4.87
C ILE A 376 17.41 2.11 -5.03
N PHE A 377 16.50 2.69 -4.26
CA PHE A 377 15.09 2.34 -4.30
C PHE A 377 14.23 3.56 -4.65
N LEU A 378 13.39 3.40 -5.69
CA LEU A 378 12.38 4.38 -6.09
C LEU A 378 11.06 4.03 -5.42
N GLY A 379 10.56 4.93 -4.58
CA GLY A 379 9.36 4.70 -3.77
C GLY A 379 8.05 5.04 -4.48
N ASN A 380 6.93 4.76 -3.81
CA ASN A 380 5.57 4.98 -4.32
C ASN A 380 5.33 6.40 -4.80
N THR A 381 5.86 7.40 -4.09
CA THR A 381 5.68 8.80 -4.45
C THR A 381 6.46 9.17 -5.72
N VAL A 382 7.64 8.55 -5.96
CA VAL A 382 8.37 8.69 -7.23
C VAL A 382 7.62 8.05 -8.38
N LEU A 383 7.04 6.86 -8.17
CA LEU A 383 6.25 6.17 -9.20
C LEU A 383 5.04 7.00 -9.66
N ALA A 384 4.46 7.79 -8.76
CA ALA A 384 3.36 8.71 -9.05
C ALA A 384 3.81 10.07 -9.61
N HIS A 385 5.12 10.39 -9.56
CA HIS A 385 5.64 11.71 -9.91
C HIS A 385 5.52 12.02 -11.40
N PRO A 386 5.15 13.26 -11.81
CA PRO A 386 5.04 13.67 -13.22
C PRO A 386 6.33 13.59 -14.04
N ASP A 387 7.48 13.56 -13.39
CA ASP A 387 8.80 13.37 -14.02
C ASP A 387 9.44 12.01 -13.68
N PHE A 388 8.61 11.00 -13.37
CA PHE A 388 9.05 9.65 -13.03
C PHE A 388 10.06 9.07 -14.03
N SER A 389 9.78 9.17 -15.34
CA SER A 389 10.64 8.62 -16.38
C SER A 389 12.06 9.18 -16.35
N GLN A 390 12.21 10.46 -16.03
CA GLN A 390 13.52 11.10 -15.89
C GLN A 390 14.18 10.76 -14.55
N MET A 391 13.43 10.73 -13.46
CA MET A 391 13.98 10.29 -12.17
C MET A 391 14.48 8.85 -12.25
N HIS A 392 13.78 7.99 -12.98
CA HIS A 392 14.21 6.63 -13.28
C HIS A 392 15.51 6.62 -14.10
N ALA A 393 15.59 7.41 -15.19
CA ALA A 393 16.76 7.47 -16.06
C ALA A 393 18.02 7.95 -15.31
N TRP A 394 17.91 9.03 -14.52
CA TRP A 394 19.00 9.49 -13.67
C TRP A 394 19.39 8.46 -12.61
N SER A 395 18.44 7.82 -11.95
CA SER A 395 18.70 6.81 -10.94
C SER A 395 19.36 5.56 -11.54
N ALA A 396 18.96 5.13 -12.73
CA ALA A 396 19.57 4.01 -13.44
C ALA A 396 21.03 4.30 -13.80
N TRP A 397 21.33 5.51 -14.26
CA TRP A 397 22.72 5.94 -14.52
C TRP A 397 23.55 5.95 -13.23
N ILE A 398 23.00 6.51 -12.15
CA ILE A 398 23.67 6.53 -10.84
C ILE A 398 23.93 5.09 -10.35
N ALA A 399 22.95 4.19 -10.45
CA ALA A 399 23.08 2.80 -10.05
C ALA A 399 24.19 2.10 -10.85
N LYS A 400 24.22 2.27 -12.17
CA LYS A 400 25.25 1.74 -13.05
C LYS A 400 26.65 2.24 -12.63
N GLU A 401 26.81 3.54 -12.45
CA GLU A 401 28.10 4.13 -12.12
C GLU A 401 28.58 3.81 -10.69
N THR A 402 27.67 3.52 -9.78
CA THR A 402 28.02 3.11 -8.41
C THR A 402 28.01 1.59 -8.21
N SER A 403 27.73 0.80 -9.25
CA SER A 403 27.54 -0.64 -9.17
C SER A 403 26.47 -1.04 -8.13
N SER A 404 25.44 -0.23 -7.99
CA SER A 404 24.32 -0.44 -7.07
C SER A 404 23.20 -1.19 -7.77
N SER A 405 22.46 -2.01 -7.05
CA SER A 405 21.16 -2.52 -7.53
C SER A 405 20.16 -1.36 -7.59
N LEU A 406 19.35 -1.31 -8.65
CA LEU A 406 18.20 -0.41 -8.72
C LEU A 406 16.93 -1.20 -8.43
N GLY A 407 16.08 -0.69 -7.57
CA GLY A 407 14.83 -1.34 -7.20
C GLY A 407 13.65 -0.37 -7.14
N PHE A 408 12.44 -0.94 -7.24
CA PHE A 408 11.19 -0.21 -7.15
C PHE A 408 10.39 -0.68 -5.94
N LEU A 409 9.75 0.24 -5.25
CA LEU A 409 8.85 -0.01 -4.13
C LEU A 409 7.43 0.34 -4.60
N GLY A 410 6.70 -0.67 -5.09
CA GLY A 410 5.39 -0.48 -5.67
C GLY A 410 4.24 -0.77 -4.70
N GLU A 411 3.02 -0.52 -5.12
CA GLU A 411 1.80 -0.74 -4.33
C GLU A 411 1.10 -2.06 -4.70
N GLY A 412 0.55 -2.75 -3.69
CA GLY A 412 -0.24 -3.97 -3.85
C GLY A 412 0.57 -5.23 -4.16
N ALA A 413 0.08 -6.37 -3.70
CA ALA A 413 0.82 -7.63 -3.73
C ALA A 413 1.12 -8.16 -5.14
N ASN A 414 0.43 -7.67 -6.15
CA ASN A 414 0.62 -8.08 -7.54
C ASN A 414 1.23 -6.97 -8.42
N PHE A 415 1.98 -6.06 -7.81
CA PHE A 415 2.69 -5.00 -8.53
C PHE A 415 3.57 -5.55 -9.66
N VAL A 416 4.35 -6.58 -9.39
CA VAL A 416 5.19 -7.25 -10.40
C VAL A 416 4.35 -8.12 -11.33
N GLY A 417 3.38 -8.87 -10.79
CA GLY A 417 2.53 -9.77 -11.57
C GLY A 417 1.75 -9.05 -12.68
N ALA A 418 1.23 -7.86 -12.40
CA ALA A 418 0.55 -7.04 -13.41
C ALA A 418 1.48 -6.66 -14.58
N GLN A 419 2.74 -6.35 -14.28
CA GLN A 419 3.74 -5.98 -15.29
C GLN A 419 4.22 -7.20 -16.08
N VAL A 420 4.40 -8.36 -15.42
CA VAL A 420 4.72 -9.63 -16.09
C VAL A 420 3.65 -9.99 -17.14
N LEU A 421 2.37 -9.88 -16.76
CA LEU A 421 1.25 -10.13 -17.67
C LEU A 421 1.23 -9.11 -18.82
N SER A 422 1.50 -7.85 -18.57
CA SER A 422 1.54 -6.81 -19.60
C SER A 422 2.67 -7.05 -20.60
N ALA A 423 3.85 -7.44 -20.14
CA ALA A 423 5.00 -7.77 -20.99
C ALA A 423 4.72 -9.00 -21.87
N ASN A 424 4.06 -10.03 -21.32
CA ASN A 424 3.71 -11.25 -22.05
C ASN A 424 2.60 -11.03 -23.09
N GLY A 425 1.63 -10.16 -22.78
CA GLY A 425 0.47 -9.89 -23.64
C GLY A 425 0.72 -8.89 -24.76
N ASN A 426 1.97 -8.42 -24.98
CA ASN A 426 2.28 -7.31 -25.89
C ASN A 426 1.38 -6.07 -25.67
N LEU A 427 1.04 -5.79 -24.41
CA LEU A 427 0.30 -4.58 -24.06
C LEU A 427 1.23 -3.35 -24.05
N ASP A 428 1.82 -3.05 -25.18
CA ASP A 428 2.68 -1.89 -25.38
C ASP A 428 1.93 -0.54 -25.38
N SER A 429 0.63 -0.57 -25.12
CA SER A 429 -0.24 0.50 -25.56
C SER A 429 -0.94 1.29 -24.44
N VAL A 430 -0.29 1.52 -23.32
CA VAL A 430 -0.59 2.78 -22.66
C VAL A 430 0.19 3.84 -23.43
N ASP A 431 -0.51 4.59 -24.28
CA ASP A 431 0.03 5.76 -24.98
C ASP A 431 0.78 6.65 -23.96
N SER A 432 1.82 7.33 -24.41
CA SER A 432 2.57 8.32 -23.62
C SER A 432 1.69 9.38 -22.93
N ARG A 433 0.43 9.47 -23.32
CA ARG A 433 -0.61 10.36 -22.78
C ARG A 433 -1.36 9.81 -21.55
N GLY A 434 -1.18 8.56 -21.17
CA GLY A 434 -1.90 7.92 -20.06
C GLY A 434 -3.04 7.00 -20.51
N SER A 435 -3.95 6.67 -19.57
CA SER A 435 -5.06 5.76 -19.85
C SER A 435 -6.25 6.51 -20.47
N SER A 436 -6.78 5.98 -21.57
CA SER A 436 -8.02 6.48 -22.19
C SER A 436 -9.23 6.45 -21.23
N ALA A 437 -9.20 5.60 -20.22
CA ALA A 437 -10.21 5.54 -19.17
C ALA A 437 -10.26 6.80 -18.28
N THR A 438 -9.14 7.52 -18.16
CA THR A 438 -9.03 8.71 -17.30
C THR A 438 -8.94 10.03 -18.07
N ASP A 439 -8.77 9.99 -19.38
CA ASP A 439 -8.70 11.19 -20.25
C ASP A 439 -10.00 11.49 -21.00
N GLY A 440 -11.05 10.66 -20.81
CA GLY A 440 -12.38 10.84 -21.41
C GLY A 440 -12.52 10.32 -22.85
N GLN A 441 -11.52 9.60 -23.37
CA GLN A 441 -11.59 9.00 -24.70
C GLN A 441 -12.33 7.65 -24.72
N ALA A 442 -12.30 6.91 -23.59
CA ALA A 442 -13.03 5.65 -23.47
C ALA A 442 -14.54 5.88 -23.38
N ARG A 443 -15.29 5.03 -24.06
CA ARG A 443 -16.75 4.99 -24.04
C ARG A 443 -17.30 3.82 -23.22
N ALA A 444 -16.51 2.77 -23.04
CA ALA A 444 -16.78 1.72 -22.07
C ALA A 444 -15.57 1.55 -21.15
N VAL A 445 -15.82 1.51 -19.85
CA VAL A 445 -14.76 1.34 -18.85
C VAL A 445 -15.10 0.20 -17.91
N ILE A 446 -14.17 -0.75 -17.76
CA ILE A 446 -14.26 -1.86 -16.81
C ILE A 446 -13.35 -1.55 -15.61
N LEU A 447 -13.92 -1.49 -14.42
CA LEU A 447 -13.22 -1.27 -13.16
C LEU A 447 -13.12 -2.60 -12.40
N LEU A 448 -11.91 -3.05 -12.10
CA LEU A 448 -11.65 -4.26 -11.30
C LEU A 448 -10.97 -3.90 -9.98
N ASN A 449 -11.69 -4.06 -8.88
CA ASN A 449 -11.22 -3.67 -7.53
C ASN A 449 -10.79 -2.20 -7.41
N VAL A 450 -11.37 -1.29 -8.19
CA VAL A 450 -11.00 0.14 -8.23
C VAL A 450 -12.11 1.00 -7.65
N GLU A 451 -11.75 1.86 -6.71
CA GLU A 451 -12.57 2.98 -6.23
C GLU A 451 -12.01 4.27 -6.84
N PRO A 452 -12.67 4.85 -7.86
CA PRO A 452 -12.07 5.91 -8.70
C PRO A 452 -11.57 7.13 -7.93
N THR A 453 -12.27 7.53 -6.88
CA THR A 453 -11.91 8.70 -6.08
C THR A 453 -10.73 8.47 -5.12
N ALA A 454 -10.48 7.21 -4.77
CA ALA A 454 -9.45 6.84 -3.80
C ALA A 454 -8.18 6.27 -4.44
N ASP A 455 -8.29 5.62 -5.61
CA ASP A 455 -7.21 4.84 -6.18
C ASP A 455 -6.49 5.51 -7.35
N LEU A 456 -7.05 6.57 -7.93
CA LEU A 456 -6.49 7.22 -9.11
C LEU A 456 -5.66 8.46 -8.79
N VAL A 457 -4.67 8.75 -9.64
CA VAL A 457 -3.73 9.89 -9.48
C VAL A 457 -4.42 11.25 -9.53
N ASN A 458 -5.49 11.37 -10.31
CA ASN A 458 -6.32 12.57 -10.42
C ASN A 458 -7.80 12.20 -10.32
N PRO A 459 -8.38 12.17 -9.11
CA PRO A 459 -9.75 11.74 -8.87
C PRO A 459 -10.79 12.55 -9.64
N MET A 460 -10.62 13.87 -9.72
CA MET A 460 -11.59 14.75 -10.41
C MET A 460 -11.61 14.53 -11.91
N GLN A 461 -10.43 14.43 -12.53
CA GLN A 461 -10.35 14.13 -13.97
C GLN A 461 -10.96 12.76 -14.27
N ALA A 462 -10.66 11.75 -13.45
CA ALA A 462 -11.21 10.42 -13.61
C ALA A 462 -12.75 10.40 -13.49
N GLN A 463 -13.32 11.10 -12.50
CA GLN A 463 -14.77 11.22 -12.38
C GLN A 463 -15.40 11.86 -13.61
N LEU A 464 -14.80 12.94 -14.13
CA LEU A 464 -15.29 13.60 -15.35
C LEU A 464 -15.23 12.67 -16.56
N ALA A 465 -14.14 11.91 -16.71
CA ALA A 465 -13.96 10.93 -17.79
C ALA A 465 -15.01 9.81 -17.70
N LEU A 466 -15.20 9.22 -16.51
CA LEU A 466 -16.15 8.14 -16.28
C LEU A 466 -17.61 8.59 -16.51
N ARG A 467 -17.96 9.84 -16.16
CA ARG A 467 -19.31 10.41 -16.46
C ARG A 467 -19.55 10.60 -17.96
N GLN A 468 -18.49 10.71 -18.79
CA GLN A 468 -18.61 10.83 -20.24
C GLN A 468 -18.66 9.48 -20.95
N ALA A 469 -18.34 8.40 -20.26
CA ALA A 469 -18.44 7.04 -20.79
C ALA A 469 -19.92 6.68 -21.00
N ALA A 470 -20.20 5.89 -22.02
CA ALA A 470 -21.53 5.37 -22.30
C ALA A 470 -21.88 4.17 -21.41
N THR A 471 -20.85 3.46 -20.90
CA THR A 471 -21.02 2.31 -20.03
C THR A 471 -19.85 2.20 -19.08
N VAL A 472 -20.10 2.16 -17.77
CA VAL A 472 -19.12 1.91 -16.71
C VAL A 472 -19.53 0.65 -15.94
N ILE A 473 -18.66 -0.36 -15.96
CA ILE A 473 -18.87 -1.67 -15.36
C ILE A 473 -17.92 -1.81 -14.18
N ALA A 474 -18.44 -1.94 -12.96
CA ALA A 474 -17.65 -2.12 -11.76
C ALA A 474 -17.71 -3.56 -11.26
N LEU A 475 -16.55 -4.23 -11.21
CA LEU A 475 -16.35 -5.50 -10.49
C LEU A 475 -15.75 -5.14 -9.13
N SER A 476 -16.57 -5.09 -8.09
CA SER A 476 -16.18 -4.62 -6.76
C SER A 476 -16.76 -5.48 -5.65
N PRO A 477 -16.03 -5.71 -4.55
CA PRO A 477 -16.59 -6.33 -3.35
C PRO A 477 -17.42 -5.34 -2.50
N TYR A 478 -17.27 -4.02 -2.73
CA TYR A 478 -17.88 -2.98 -1.90
C TYR A 478 -18.66 -1.96 -2.73
N MET A 479 -19.76 -1.51 -2.15
CA MET A 479 -20.57 -0.43 -2.66
C MET A 479 -20.08 0.90 -2.08
N THR A 480 -19.76 1.85 -2.95
CA THR A 480 -19.35 3.21 -2.57
C THR A 480 -20.26 4.24 -3.20
N SER A 481 -20.28 5.44 -2.63
CA SER A 481 -21.08 6.55 -3.18
C SER A 481 -20.63 6.93 -4.60
N ASP A 482 -19.32 6.89 -4.86
CA ASP A 482 -18.77 7.18 -6.18
C ASP A 482 -19.06 6.08 -7.21
N LEU A 483 -19.01 4.80 -6.85
CA LEU A 483 -19.46 3.72 -7.75
C LEU A 483 -20.95 3.80 -8.04
N LEU A 484 -21.79 4.11 -7.04
CA LEU A 484 -23.22 4.32 -7.26
C LEU A 484 -23.53 5.51 -8.18
N ASP A 485 -22.69 6.53 -8.16
CA ASP A 485 -22.83 7.70 -9.03
C ASP A 485 -22.32 7.43 -10.45
N LEU A 486 -21.16 6.80 -10.59
CA LEU A 486 -20.43 6.67 -11.85
C LEU A 486 -20.73 5.40 -12.64
N ALA A 487 -21.06 4.28 -11.98
CA ALA A 487 -21.24 3.00 -12.67
C ALA A 487 -22.68 2.81 -13.17
N ASP A 488 -22.83 1.99 -14.21
CA ASP A 488 -24.11 1.53 -14.78
C ASP A 488 -24.43 0.10 -14.35
N VAL A 489 -23.39 -0.70 -14.09
CA VAL A 489 -23.50 -2.08 -13.60
C VAL A 489 -22.47 -2.28 -12.50
N ILE A 490 -22.91 -2.92 -11.40
CA ILE A 490 -22.01 -3.37 -10.33
C ILE A 490 -22.16 -4.89 -10.17
N LEU A 491 -21.05 -5.59 -10.39
CA LEU A 491 -20.94 -7.04 -10.25
C LEU A 491 -20.22 -7.38 -8.95
N PRO A 492 -20.87 -8.10 -8.02
CA PRO A 492 -20.28 -8.43 -6.72
C PRO A 492 -19.17 -9.45 -6.88
N ILE A 493 -17.94 -9.08 -6.59
CA ILE A 493 -16.79 -9.99 -6.60
C ILE A 493 -16.32 -10.30 -5.18
N THR A 494 -15.54 -11.37 -5.06
CA THR A 494 -15.01 -11.84 -3.78
C THR A 494 -13.68 -11.16 -3.43
N PRO A 495 -13.44 -10.79 -2.15
CA PRO A 495 -12.12 -10.41 -1.69
C PRO A 495 -11.20 -11.64 -1.56
N TYR A 496 -9.91 -11.41 -1.32
CA TYR A 496 -8.85 -12.44 -1.32
C TYR A 496 -9.10 -13.64 -0.39
N THR A 497 -9.84 -13.47 0.70
CA THR A 497 -10.15 -14.57 1.64
C THR A 497 -11.25 -15.51 1.15
N GLU A 498 -12.05 -15.08 0.20
CA GLU A 498 -13.19 -15.82 -0.36
C GLU A 498 -12.86 -16.49 -1.70
N GLN A 499 -11.62 -16.33 -2.20
CA GLN A 499 -11.16 -16.93 -3.45
C GLN A 499 -9.72 -17.45 -3.33
N ALA A 500 -9.35 -18.34 -4.24
CA ALA A 500 -7.96 -18.72 -4.47
C ALA A 500 -7.37 -17.84 -5.58
N GLY A 501 -6.06 -17.57 -5.50
CA GLY A 501 -5.38 -16.77 -6.51
C GLY A 501 -3.89 -16.67 -6.29
N THR A 502 -3.19 -16.20 -7.32
CA THR A 502 -1.74 -16.08 -7.36
C THR A 502 -1.32 -14.62 -7.27
N TYR A 503 -0.24 -14.37 -6.54
CA TYR A 503 0.45 -13.08 -6.48
C TYR A 503 1.91 -13.25 -6.86
N ILE A 504 2.48 -12.29 -7.58
CA ILE A 504 3.91 -12.18 -7.82
C ILE A 504 4.38 -10.94 -7.09
N ASN A 505 5.09 -11.17 -5.99
CA ASN A 505 5.48 -10.10 -5.07
C ASN A 505 6.58 -9.20 -5.65
N ILE A 506 6.96 -8.17 -4.91
CA ILE A 506 7.94 -7.17 -5.34
C ILE A 506 9.34 -7.77 -5.62
N ALA A 507 9.69 -8.90 -5.01
CA ALA A 507 10.94 -9.62 -5.28
C ALA A 507 10.82 -10.62 -6.44
N GLY A 508 9.62 -10.81 -7.00
CA GLY A 508 9.36 -11.73 -8.09
C GLY A 508 8.94 -13.14 -7.65
N ASP A 509 8.72 -13.36 -6.34
CA ASP A 509 8.29 -14.67 -5.85
C ASP A 509 6.83 -14.93 -6.19
N VAL A 510 6.55 -16.06 -6.81
CA VAL A 510 5.19 -16.51 -7.12
C VAL A 510 4.58 -17.18 -5.91
N GLN A 511 3.53 -16.60 -5.36
CA GLN A 511 2.85 -17.04 -4.15
C GLN A 511 1.39 -17.38 -4.46
N PHE A 512 0.90 -18.53 -3.99
CA PHE A 512 -0.47 -18.97 -4.19
C PHE A 512 -1.26 -18.97 -2.87
N SER A 513 -2.44 -18.36 -2.89
CA SER A 513 -3.38 -18.28 -1.78
C SER A 513 -4.61 -19.13 -2.06
N GLN A 514 -5.11 -19.82 -1.04
CA GLN A 514 -6.37 -20.57 -1.12
C GLN A 514 -7.52 -19.81 -0.48
N ALA A 515 -8.75 -20.06 -0.93
CA ALA A 515 -9.94 -19.54 -0.28
C ALA A 515 -10.04 -20.02 1.18
N THR A 516 -10.30 -19.12 2.09
CA THR A 516 -10.37 -19.39 3.52
C THR A 516 -11.82 -19.52 4.02
N VAL A 517 -12.74 -18.77 3.43
CA VAL A 517 -14.19 -18.79 3.69
C VAL A 517 -14.95 -18.86 2.38
N ARG A 518 -16.25 -19.15 2.46
CA ARG A 518 -17.13 -19.14 1.29
C ARG A 518 -17.46 -17.70 0.88
N PRO A 519 -17.75 -17.46 -0.42
CA PRO A 519 -18.28 -16.19 -0.89
C PRO A 519 -19.54 -15.76 -0.14
N MET A 520 -19.62 -14.47 0.18
CA MET A 520 -20.78 -13.90 0.84
C MET A 520 -21.90 -13.60 -0.17
N GLY A 521 -23.15 -13.96 0.15
CA GLY A 521 -24.30 -13.72 -0.73
C GLY A 521 -24.15 -14.40 -2.09
N GLN A 522 -24.35 -13.65 -3.16
CA GLN A 522 -24.17 -14.10 -4.54
C GLN A 522 -22.81 -13.67 -5.15
N ALA A 523 -21.90 -13.10 -4.36
CA ALA A 523 -20.58 -12.71 -4.83
C ALA A 523 -19.82 -13.90 -5.44
N ARG A 524 -19.05 -13.64 -6.49
CA ARG A 524 -18.27 -14.66 -7.21
C ARG A 524 -16.83 -14.22 -7.38
N PRO A 525 -15.85 -15.13 -7.38
CA PRO A 525 -14.49 -14.80 -7.76
C PRO A 525 -14.46 -14.07 -9.11
N ALA A 526 -13.75 -12.96 -9.20
CA ALA A 526 -13.78 -12.12 -10.39
C ALA A 526 -13.28 -12.88 -11.63
N TRP A 527 -12.32 -13.82 -11.47
CA TRP A 527 -11.88 -14.66 -12.57
C TRP A 527 -13.03 -15.49 -13.19
N LYS A 528 -14.00 -15.96 -12.39
CA LYS A 528 -15.19 -16.67 -12.90
C LYS A 528 -16.13 -15.75 -13.65
N VAL A 529 -16.31 -14.53 -13.16
CA VAL A 529 -17.13 -13.51 -13.82
C VAL A 529 -16.53 -13.14 -15.18
N LEU A 530 -15.23 -12.83 -15.21
CA LEU A 530 -14.50 -12.49 -16.44
C LEU A 530 -14.47 -13.65 -17.45
N ARG A 531 -14.33 -14.90 -16.97
CA ARG A 531 -14.41 -16.09 -17.79
C ARG A 531 -15.76 -16.20 -18.50
N VAL A 532 -16.87 -16.03 -17.76
CA VAL A 532 -18.22 -16.11 -18.33
C VAL A 532 -18.48 -14.95 -19.30
N LEU A 533 -18.03 -13.74 -18.98
CA LEU A 533 -18.11 -12.60 -19.91
C LEU A 533 -17.36 -12.85 -21.22
N GLY A 534 -16.14 -13.43 -21.16
CA GLY A 534 -15.38 -13.76 -22.36
C GLY A 534 -16.09 -14.78 -23.24
N ASP A 535 -16.66 -15.82 -22.65
CA ASP A 535 -17.45 -16.83 -23.35
C ASP A 535 -18.72 -16.23 -23.97
N SER A 536 -19.49 -15.42 -23.24
CA SER A 536 -20.71 -14.74 -23.72
C SER A 536 -20.44 -13.71 -24.83
N LEU A 537 -19.24 -13.15 -24.86
CA LEU A 537 -18.79 -12.24 -25.93
C LEU A 537 -18.27 -13.00 -27.16
N GLY A 538 -18.17 -14.33 -27.10
CA GLY A 538 -17.63 -15.17 -28.17
C GLY A 538 -16.13 -15.04 -28.36
N ILE A 539 -15.39 -14.74 -27.29
CA ILE A 539 -13.92 -14.62 -27.34
C ILE A 539 -13.30 -16.00 -27.07
N ASP A 540 -12.41 -16.43 -27.95
CA ASP A 540 -11.75 -17.73 -27.83
C ASP A 540 -10.83 -17.84 -26.60
N GLY A 541 -10.75 -19.06 -26.04
CA GLY A 541 -9.79 -19.40 -25.00
C GLY A 541 -10.22 -18.98 -23.59
N PHE A 542 -11.52 -18.91 -23.31
CA PHE A 542 -12.09 -18.72 -21.96
C PHE A 542 -12.62 -20.02 -21.32
N ASN A 543 -12.30 -21.19 -21.87
CA ASN A 543 -12.74 -22.52 -21.40
C ASN A 543 -11.91 -22.98 -20.18
N PHE A 544 -12.03 -22.29 -19.04
CA PHE A 544 -11.37 -22.66 -17.80
C PHE A 544 -12.37 -23.20 -16.79
N ASN A 545 -12.01 -24.29 -16.09
CA ASN A 545 -12.84 -24.87 -15.02
C ASN A 545 -12.28 -24.56 -13.64
N THR A 546 -10.96 -24.40 -13.50
CA THR A 546 -10.27 -24.15 -12.23
C THR A 546 -9.37 -22.91 -12.30
N VAL A 547 -9.06 -22.37 -11.13
CA VAL A 547 -8.15 -21.23 -11.00
C VAL A 547 -6.72 -21.62 -11.41
N GLU A 548 -6.34 -22.87 -11.17
CA GLU A 548 -5.04 -23.44 -11.56
C GLU A 548 -4.87 -23.48 -13.08
N GLU A 549 -5.94 -23.81 -13.83
CA GLU A 549 -5.92 -23.75 -15.30
C GLU A 549 -5.68 -22.33 -15.79
N VAL A 550 -6.34 -21.34 -15.18
CA VAL A 550 -6.13 -19.93 -15.51
C VAL A 550 -4.70 -19.51 -15.20
N LYS A 551 -4.20 -19.85 -13.99
CA LYS A 551 -2.82 -19.57 -13.59
C LYS A 551 -1.81 -20.16 -14.56
N ASN A 552 -2.00 -21.45 -14.90
CA ASN A 552 -1.09 -22.12 -15.84
C ASN A 552 -1.12 -21.44 -17.22
N SER A 553 -2.31 -21.07 -17.73
CA SER A 553 -2.41 -20.33 -18.99
C SER A 553 -1.78 -18.94 -18.92
N ALA A 554 -1.81 -18.29 -17.77
CA ALA A 554 -1.23 -16.97 -17.57
C ALA A 554 0.31 -16.98 -17.49
N LEU A 555 0.88 -18.04 -16.92
CA LEU A 555 2.31 -18.13 -16.59
C LEU A 555 3.05 -19.25 -17.35
N ASP A 556 2.35 -20.01 -18.20
CA ASP A 556 2.93 -21.14 -18.92
C ASP A 556 4.05 -20.69 -19.87
N GLY A 557 5.19 -21.37 -19.77
CA GLY A 557 6.37 -21.09 -20.59
C GLY A 557 7.11 -19.79 -20.27
N LEU A 558 6.69 -19.05 -19.21
CA LEU A 558 7.36 -17.81 -18.81
C LEU A 558 8.53 -18.09 -17.84
N ASP A 559 9.72 -17.64 -18.20
CA ASP A 559 10.78 -17.40 -17.22
C ASP A 559 10.61 -15.97 -16.65
N ILE A 560 9.91 -15.87 -15.52
CA ILE A 560 9.61 -14.59 -14.87
C ILE A 560 10.89 -13.82 -14.56
N ASN A 561 11.96 -14.52 -14.14
CA ASN A 561 13.23 -13.88 -13.78
C ASN A 561 13.90 -13.24 -15.03
N ALA A 562 13.75 -13.84 -16.19
CA ALA A 562 14.27 -13.28 -17.45
C ALA A 562 13.53 -12.02 -17.92
N LEU A 563 12.32 -11.77 -17.40
CA LEU A 563 11.52 -10.57 -17.71
C LEU A 563 11.90 -9.37 -16.85
N PHE A 564 12.57 -9.58 -15.73
CA PHE A 564 12.91 -8.49 -14.81
C PHE A 564 13.86 -7.50 -15.45
N ASN A 565 13.45 -6.25 -15.49
CA ASN A 565 14.23 -5.18 -16.05
C ASN A 565 13.98 -3.86 -15.32
N ASN A 566 15.01 -3.36 -14.63
CA ASN A 566 15.01 -2.07 -13.97
C ASN A 566 15.82 -1.01 -14.74
N GLU A 567 16.27 -1.30 -15.97
CA GLU A 567 16.96 -0.33 -16.81
C GLU A 567 16.01 0.76 -17.29
N ALA A 568 16.49 1.99 -17.41
CA ALA A 568 15.69 3.07 -17.95
C ALA A 568 15.59 3.00 -19.47
N SER A 569 14.39 3.19 -20.00
CA SER A 569 14.12 3.21 -21.45
C SER A 569 14.16 4.62 -22.07
N CYS A 570 14.23 5.67 -21.23
CA CYS A 570 14.30 7.06 -21.67
C CYS A 570 15.72 7.60 -21.64
N GLU A 571 16.05 8.46 -22.62
CA GLU A 571 17.25 9.27 -22.55
C GLU A 571 17.17 10.27 -21.39
N ILE A 572 18.32 10.57 -20.82
CA ILE A 572 18.46 11.61 -19.80
C ILE A 572 18.45 12.97 -20.47
N LEU A 573 17.48 13.80 -20.09
CA LEU A 573 17.33 15.16 -20.59
C LEU A 573 17.84 16.18 -19.54
N PRO A 574 18.24 17.40 -19.96
CA PRO A 574 18.58 18.49 -19.04
C PRO A 574 17.40 18.81 -18.12
N VAL A 575 17.65 18.98 -16.82
CA VAL A 575 16.58 19.13 -15.83
C VAL A 575 15.66 20.34 -16.07
N GLY A 576 16.12 21.42 -16.64
CA GLY A 576 15.28 22.61 -16.95
C GLY A 576 14.14 22.40 -17.96
N SER A 577 14.01 21.22 -18.58
CA SER A 577 13.00 20.92 -19.62
C SER A 577 11.79 20.12 -19.13
N HIS A 578 11.59 19.95 -17.83
CA HIS A 578 10.62 19.01 -17.24
C HIS A 578 9.37 19.66 -16.69
N ALA A 579 8.29 18.85 -16.52
CA ALA A 579 6.94 19.32 -16.22
C ALA A 579 6.81 20.07 -14.89
N LEU A 580 7.44 19.59 -13.81
CA LEU A 580 7.41 20.29 -12.52
C LEU A 580 8.53 21.31 -12.34
N SER A 581 9.68 21.16 -13.00
CA SER A 581 10.78 22.14 -12.92
C SER A 581 10.45 23.48 -13.58
N SER A 582 9.38 23.58 -14.39
CA SER A 582 8.81 24.82 -14.90
C SER A 582 7.97 25.59 -13.86
N VAL A 583 7.64 24.97 -12.73
CA VAL A 583 7.05 25.63 -11.55
C VAL A 583 8.16 26.46 -10.93
N GLY A 584 7.99 27.78 -10.81
CA GLY A 584 9.02 28.71 -10.36
C GLY A 584 9.64 28.25 -9.03
N LEU A 585 10.92 27.91 -9.08
CA LEU A 585 11.67 27.34 -7.97
C LEU A 585 11.53 28.21 -6.70
N GLY A 586 10.87 27.68 -5.67
CA GLY A 586 10.92 28.20 -4.31
C GLY A 586 9.99 29.36 -3.97
N GLN A 587 9.03 29.74 -4.82
CA GLN A 587 8.06 30.82 -4.51
C GLN A 587 6.62 30.33 -4.27
N ASP A 588 6.27 29.13 -4.73
CA ASP A 588 4.92 28.58 -4.64
C ASP A 588 4.88 27.36 -3.70
N LEU A 589 3.72 27.12 -3.11
CA LEU A 589 3.47 25.91 -2.32
C LEU A 589 3.20 24.73 -3.27
N GLU A 590 3.82 23.60 -2.99
CA GLU A 590 3.64 22.35 -3.75
C GLU A 590 2.92 21.29 -2.94
N ARG A 591 1.99 20.59 -3.57
CA ARG A 591 1.32 19.44 -2.98
C ARG A 591 2.24 18.23 -2.93
N LEU A 592 2.34 17.61 -1.76
CA LEU A 592 2.79 16.25 -1.57
C LEU A 592 1.57 15.40 -1.18
N ALA A 593 1.21 14.44 -2.01
CA ALA A 593 0.16 13.48 -1.70
C ALA A 593 0.76 12.08 -1.57
N ASP A 594 0.94 11.64 -0.36
CA ASP A 594 1.20 10.25 -0.02
C ASP A 594 -0.11 9.47 0.15
N VAL A 595 -0.07 8.16 -0.04
CA VAL A 595 -1.19 7.28 0.30
C VAL A 595 -0.99 6.80 1.74
N PRO A 596 -1.87 7.18 2.68
CA PRO A 596 -1.70 6.78 4.07
C PRO A 596 -1.79 5.27 4.24
N ILE A 597 -1.05 4.73 5.19
CA ILE A 597 -0.94 3.27 5.42
C ILE A 597 -2.29 2.55 5.53
N TYR A 598 -3.31 3.20 6.06
CA TYR A 598 -4.65 2.60 6.24
C TYR A 598 -5.67 3.07 5.19
N PHE A 599 -5.19 3.58 4.04
CA PHE A 599 -6.01 3.98 2.89
C PHE A 599 -5.56 3.34 1.57
N THR A 600 -4.68 2.35 1.63
CA THR A 600 -4.03 1.75 0.45
C THR A 600 -5.00 1.02 -0.47
N ASP A 601 -6.03 0.39 0.06
CA ASP A 601 -7.01 -0.38 -0.72
C ASP A 601 -8.40 -0.40 -0.06
N ALA A 602 -9.37 -0.91 -0.80
CA ALA A 602 -10.78 -0.94 -0.41
C ALA A 602 -11.06 -1.73 0.89
N ILE A 603 -10.28 -2.77 1.18
CA ILE A 603 -10.46 -3.60 2.39
C ILE A 603 -9.94 -2.84 3.61
N VAL A 604 -8.72 -2.31 3.51
CA VAL A 604 -8.06 -1.58 4.60
C VAL A 604 -8.84 -0.33 5.00
N ARG A 605 -9.37 0.41 4.01
CA ARG A 605 -10.21 1.60 4.26
C ARG A 605 -11.45 1.32 5.12
N ARG A 606 -11.93 0.07 5.13
CA ARG A 606 -13.14 -0.37 5.84
C ARG A 606 -12.88 -1.08 7.16
N ALA A 607 -11.65 -1.07 7.66
CA ALA A 607 -11.31 -1.65 8.96
C ALA A 607 -11.48 -0.62 10.08
N PRO A 608 -12.54 -0.68 10.91
CA PRO A 608 -12.87 0.37 11.88
C PRO A 608 -11.76 0.66 12.87
N SER A 609 -11.08 -0.37 13.36
CA SER A 609 -10.00 -0.19 14.34
C SER A 609 -8.80 0.55 13.73
N LEU A 610 -8.46 0.30 12.45
CA LEU A 610 -7.40 1.01 11.74
C LEU A 610 -7.75 2.48 11.53
N GLN A 611 -9.03 2.78 11.24
CA GLN A 611 -9.49 4.16 11.03
C GLN A 611 -9.49 5.00 12.33
N LEU A 612 -9.43 4.38 13.50
CA LEU A 612 -9.33 5.06 14.79
C LEU A 612 -7.88 5.38 15.21
N THR A 613 -6.88 4.92 14.48
CA THR A 613 -5.46 5.16 14.75
C THR A 613 -5.05 6.62 14.55
N VAL A 614 -3.91 7.00 15.10
CA VAL A 614 -3.32 8.34 14.91
C VAL A 614 -2.97 8.59 13.45
N ASP A 615 -2.46 7.57 12.74
CA ASP A 615 -2.12 7.67 11.32
C ASP A 615 -3.34 8.00 10.44
N SER A 616 -4.47 7.31 10.67
CA SER A 616 -5.71 7.59 9.93
C SER A 616 -6.26 8.98 10.24
N LYS A 617 -6.23 9.40 11.50
CA LYS A 617 -6.65 10.76 11.88
C LYS A 617 -5.76 11.85 11.29
N ARG A 618 -4.44 11.58 11.19
CA ARG A 618 -3.48 12.50 10.57
C ARG A 618 -3.73 12.63 9.06
N ALA A 619 -4.10 11.56 8.39
CA ALA A 619 -4.41 11.55 6.96
C ALA A 619 -5.57 12.49 6.58
N MET A 620 -6.45 12.79 7.53
CA MET A 620 -7.58 13.70 7.36
C MET A 620 -7.23 15.18 7.61
N LYS A 621 -5.95 15.50 7.83
CA LYS A 621 -5.46 16.85 8.11
C LYS A 621 -4.51 17.32 7.00
N VAL A 622 -4.40 18.64 6.85
CA VAL A 622 -3.38 19.27 6.01
C VAL A 622 -2.09 19.43 6.83
N GLY A 623 -1.02 18.79 6.39
CA GLY A 623 0.30 18.93 6.99
C GLY A 623 1.01 20.18 6.45
N LEU A 624 1.33 21.12 7.34
CA LEU A 624 2.00 22.38 6.99
C LEU A 624 3.42 22.42 7.60
N PRO A 625 4.44 22.93 6.88
CA PRO A 625 5.76 23.13 7.46
C PRO A 625 5.69 24.18 8.56
N VAL A 626 6.64 24.10 9.50
CA VAL A 626 6.67 24.95 10.72
C VAL A 626 6.66 26.44 10.39
N GLY A 627 7.40 26.85 9.34
CA GLY A 627 7.47 28.25 8.91
C GLY A 627 6.11 28.79 8.48
N LEU A 628 5.44 28.08 7.56
CA LEU A 628 4.13 28.47 7.05
C LEU A 628 3.04 28.43 8.15
N PHE A 629 3.03 27.40 9.00
CA PHE A 629 2.06 27.25 10.09
C PHE A 629 2.11 28.46 11.06
N LYS A 630 3.33 28.90 11.41
CA LYS A 630 3.54 30.08 12.25
C LYS A 630 3.21 31.39 11.53
N GLN A 631 3.60 31.53 10.24
CA GLN A 631 3.31 32.70 9.43
C GLN A 631 1.81 32.97 9.31
N MET A 632 1.02 31.90 9.21
CA MET A 632 -0.44 31.98 9.16
C MET A 632 -1.12 32.09 10.53
N ASP A 633 -0.35 32.13 11.62
CA ASP A 633 -0.85 32.20 13.01
C ASP A 633 -1.92 31.12 13.31
N LEU A 634 -1.63 29.86 12.93
CA LEU A 634 -2.53 28.74 13.10
C LEU A 634 -2.29 28.00 14.43
N GLN A 635 -3.35 27.43 14.95
CA GLN A 635 -3.33 26.44 16.01
C GLN A 635 -3.65 25.04 15.48
N GLU A 636 -3.24 24.01 16.21
CA GLU A 636 -3.51 22.62 15.82
C GLU A 636 -5.01 22.37 15.67
N GLY A 637 -5.44 21.97 14.47
CA GLY A 637 -6.83 21.70 14.13
C GLY A 637 -7.60 22.91 13.56
N ASP A 638 -7.00 24.09 13.44
CA ASP A 638 -7.61 25.22 12.75
C ASP A 638 -7.96 24.83 11.31
N LEU A 639 -9.09 25.32 10.82
CA LEU A 639 -9.52 25.04 9.46
C LEU A 639 -8.78 25.91 8.45
N VAL A 640 -8.26 25.27 7.42
CA VAL A 640 -7.65 25.93 6.27
C VAL A 640 -8.35 25.52 4.98
N ARG A 641 -8.40 26.43 4.04
CA ARG A 641 -8.87 26.19 2.68
C ARG A 641 -7.66 25.92 1.80
N VAL A 642 -7.65 24.74 1.17
CA VAL A 642 -6.65 24.36 0.19
C VAL A 642 -7.25 24.52 -1.20
N LEU A 643 -6.55 25.21 -2.09
CA LEU A 643 -6.96 25.42 -3.48
C LEU A 643 -5.93 24.80 -4.40
N GLN A 644 -6.40 24.02 -5.38
CA GLN A 644 -5.57 23.41 -6.42
C GLN A 644 -6.34 23.36 -7.74
N ASP A 645 -5.80 23.88 -8.83
CA ASP A 645 -6.38 23.82 -10.18
C ASP A 645 -7.83 24.35 -10.25
N GLY A 646 -8.17 25.38 -9.45
CA GLY A 646 -9.53 25.93 -9.36
C GLY A 646 -10.49 25.12 -8.47
N LEU A 647 -10.04 24.00 -7.91
CA LEU A 647 -10.77 23.19 -6.94
C LEU A 647 -10.39 23.60 -5.52
N GLN A 648 -11.28 23.37 -4.56
CA GLN A 648 -11.02 23.74 -3.17
C GLN A 648 -11.59 22.74 -2.17
N VAL A 649 -10.91 22.61 -1.05
CA VAL A 649 -11.36 21.82 0.10
C VAL A 649 -11.02 22.51 1.41
N VAL A 650 -11.85 22.37 2.42
CA VAL A 650 -11.59 22.86 3.78
C VAL A 650 -11.25 21.69 4.68
N MET A 651 -10.09 21.75 5.32
CA MET A 651 -9.56 20.68 6.17
C MET A 651 -8.90 21.25 7.42
N PRO A 652 -8.84 20.51 8.52
CA PRO A 652 -8.06 20.91 9.71
C PRO A 652 -6.56 20.87 9.39
N ALA A 653 -5.82 21.88 9.83
CA ALA A 653 -4.38 21.96 9.69
C ALA A 653 -3.65 21.27 10.84
N THR A 654 -2.46 20.77 10.56
CA THR A 654 -1.51 20.23 11.55
C THR A 654 -0.10 20.69 11.25
N MET A 655 0.65 21.08 12.28
CA MET A 655 2.05 21.43 12.12
C MET A 655 2.90 20.17 11.91
N GLN A 656 3.68 20.13 10.84
CA GLN A 656 4.53 18.98 10.53
C GLN A 656 6.01 19.37 10.60
N GLN A 657 6.68 18.90 11.65
CA GLN A 657 8.12 19.16 11.83
C GLN A 657 8.94 18.43 10.76
N GLY A 658 9.96 19.10 10.23
CA GLY A 658 10.88 18.53 9.24
C GLY A 658 10.31 18.37 7.83
N LEU A 659 9.05 18.77 7.58
CA LEU A 659 8.53 18.93 6.23
C LEU A 659 9.27 20.08 5.53
N ALA A 660 9.65 19.88 4.27
CA ALA A 660 10.35 20.90 3.50
C ALA A 660 9.52 22.19 3.40
N GLU A 661 10.19 23.34 3.51
CA GLU A 661 9.51 24.62 3.29
C GLU A 661 9.01 24.70 1.84
N GLY A 662 7.81 25.26 1.65
CA GLY A 662 7.15 25.25 0.35
C GLY A 662 6.36 23.98 0.03
N VAL A 663 6.38 22.96 0.90
CA VAL A 663 5.59 21.73 0.71
C VAL A 663 4.39 21.71 1.64
N VAL A 664 3.25 21.33 1.10
CA VAL A 664 2.01 21.08 1.86
C VAL A 664 1.57 19.64 1.62
N ARG A 665 1.46 18.87 2.70
CA ARG A 665 1.00 17.49 2.62
C ARG A 665 -0.51 17.43 2.66
N VAL A 666 -1.11 16.92 1.59
CA VAL A 666 -2.54 16.57 1.52
C VAL A 666 -2.64 15.17 0.99
N SER A 667 -2.86 14.21 1.91
CA SER A 667 -2.84 12.78 1.59
C SER A 667 -3.85 12.40 0.52
N ALA A 668 -3.46 11.46 -0.36
CA ALA A 668 -4.37 10.87 -1.36
C ALA A 668 -5.29 9.80 -0.73
N GLY A 669 -6.29 9.36 -1.48
CA GLY A 669 -7.17 8.26 -1.07
C GLY A 669 -8.18 8.60 0.02
N THR A 670 -8.31 9.87 0.40
CA THR A 670 -9.30 10.34 1.38
C THR A 670 -10.47 11.04 0.69
N ALA A 671 -11.64 11.07 1.33
CA ALA A 671 -12.81 11.77 0.79
C ALA A 671 -12.55 13.27 0.55
N ALA A 672 -11.71 13.91 1.37
CA ALA A 672 -11.34 15.31 1.20
C ALA A 672 -10.43 15.51 -0.02
N SER A 673 -9.43 14.64 -0.21
CA SER A 673 -8.51 14.73 -1.35
C SER A 673 -9.18 14.39 -2.69
N ALA A 674 -10.30 13.66 -2.68
CA ALA A 674 -11.11 13.39 -3.86
C ALA A 674 -11.70 14.67 -4.52
N LEU A 675 -11.75 15.77 -3.76
CA LEU A 675 -12.22 17.09 -4.23
C LEU A 675 -11.09 17.96 -4.80
N LEU A 676 -9.86 17.44 -4.83
CA LEU A 676 -8.69 18.13 -5.38
C LEU A 676 -8.26 17.49 -6.70
N GLY A 677 -7.33 18.15 -7.39
CA GLY A 677 -6.73 17.65 -8.63
C GLY A 677 -5.67 16.56 -8.42
N SER A 678 -4.62 16.61 -9.24
CA SER A 678 -3.51 15.64 -9.23
C SER A 678 -2.80 15.55 -7.87
N MET A 679 -2.17 14.40 -7.61
CA MET A 679 -1.35 14.17 -6.41
C MET A 679 -0.15 15.16 -6.30
N PHE A 680 0.24 15.78 -7.41
CA PHE A 680 1.31 16.78 -7.47
C PHE A 680 0.82 18.08 -8.11
N GLY A 681 1.55 19.15 -7.91
CA GLY A 681 1.26 20.44 -8.51
C GLY A 681 1.26 21.56 -7.48
N ARG A 682 1.01 22.77 -7.97
CA ARG A 682 0.89 23.96 -7.12
C ARG A 682 -0.41 23.94 -6.34
N LEU A 683 -0.35 24.50 -5.14
CA LEU A 683 -1.56 24.76 -4.36
C LEU A 683 -1.42 26.06 -3.58
N GLU A 684 -2.54 26.56 -3.12
CA GLU A 684 -2.63 27.70 -2.21
C GLU A 684 -3.30 27.24 -0.90
N VAL A 685 -2.86 27.82 0.21
CA VAL A 685 -3.48 27.61 1.51
C VAL A 685 -3.92 28.95 2.07
N GLN A 686 -5.19 29.01 2.48
CA GLN A 686 -5.79 30.21 3.07
C GLN A 686 -6.46 29.82 4.39
N ARG A 687 -6.50 30.75 5.35
CA ARG A 687 -7.30 30.54 6.56
C ARG A 687 -8.79 30.49 6.18
N ALA A 688 -9.52 29.48 6.68
CA ALA A 688 -10.92 29.28 6.32
C ALA A 688 -11.88 30.20 7.09
#